data_3cec6ec167a3806e84b42a376c34c0f5
#
_entry.id   3cec6ec167a3806e84b42a376c34c0f5
#
_cell.length_a   1.000
_cell.length_b   1.000
_cell.length_c   1.000
_cell.angle_alpha   90.00
_cell.angle_beta   90.00
_cell.angle_gamma   90.00
#
_symmetry.space_group_name_H-M   'P 1'
#
loop_
_entity.id
_entity.type
_entity.pdbx_description
1 polymer ?
#
loop_
_entity_poly.entity_id
_entity_poly.type
_entity_poly.pdbx_seq_one_letter_code
_entity_poly.pdbx_strand_id
1 'polypeptide(L)'
;MAIRLSGMNSGLDTDSIVKALVSGYTTKKEKYEKAQTKLGWKQESWKSLNTKVYSMYSNISNLRFSSAYNLKKTSVSDMTKATVTASSTAPNGTQSLKIKETAKAGSLTGAQINASSSTTTLAQLGYTGGDAQINVNTGGTTKTITLSATSTMSDVEKQLKETGLNASYDSNYKRFYISSKDTGVENDFTLTGANAAGASALYKLGIAVGASADGTRPNPYGEYAGLSGKNNGNTQQNIEDARNAYVTAADNVAKYNAQSSNLLNAITYGNAYADVQDFYAAHSSADKTKLETLAKLGSGRDSAVIMKNSDDSYTTYSLTTAKDAKGNAVYKSADGKYISAEETYTADGKTYKKDSDGNYINVADETDKYSGDTAKLTKNVAYHEVTEKISYTSTTGEGDDAKEVSYTKVGDTDEKLQDADGKVYTKRADGKYYADGEPDDSKNGITIKSKADYTSKEASLTNAEAANTAYTALTNGISEADLNTYTANLSTVTAFESSEDTVLKKDDDYTISKLTEAVHSAYADNGGKAGVQALISGTGAYASGSDAADNSYAGRVSALTTAAQTAQETVDKNSIVKDLAAIKDTNSEEYKAALSKLADEVDAAYDLSSSAQYNTDASKIDGKDAEIELNGVKYTGASNSFNINGLNITALSK
;
A
#
# COMPACT_ATOMS: atom_id res chain seq x y z
N MET A 1 22.78 15.67 -66.39
CA MET A 1 21.53 15.32 -67.10
C MET A 1 21.92 14.52 -68.33
N ALA A 2 21.53 13.24 -68.40
CA ALA A 2 21.75 12.45 -69.61
C ALA A 2 20.66 12.81 -70.64
N ILE A 3 21.07 13.40 -71.74
CA ILE A 3 20.17 13.69 -72.87
C ILE A 3 19.87 12.33 -73.52
N ARG A 4 18.64 11.85 -73.36
CA ARG A 4 18.13 10.68 -74.09
C ARG A 4 17.54 11.18 -75.41
N LEU A 5 18.19 10.86 -76.50
CA LEU A 5 17.66 10.98 -77.85
C LEU A 5 16.77 9.77 -78.13
N SER A 6 15.46 9.95 -78.08
CA SER A 6 14.49 8.91 -78.45
C SER A 6 13.79 9.31 -79.75
N GLY A 7 13.64 8.36 -80.67
CA GLY A 7 12.75 8.53 -81.83
C GLY A 7 13.42 8.84 -83.16
N MET A 8 14.71 8.82 -83.34
CA MET A 8 15.35 9.25 -84.60
C MET A 8 15.24 8.27 -85.78
N ASN A 9 14.67 7.07 -85.62
CA ASN A 9 14.57 6.11 -86.70
C ASN A 9 13.19 5.44 -86.89
N SER A 10 12.22 5.73 -86.06
CA SER A 10 10.90 5.07 -86.11
C SER A 10 9.69 6.00 -86.20
N GLY A 11 9.89 7.32 -86.10
CA GLY A 11 8.77 8.27 -86.07
C GLY A 11 7.80 8.13 -84.87
N LEU A 12 8.08 7.24 -83.93
CA LEU A 12 7.25 7.05 -82.73
C LEU A 12 7.78 7.91 -81.58
N ASP A 13 6.96 8.78 -81.08
CA ASP A 13 7.22 9.56 -79.86
C ASP A 13 7.10 8.65 -78.62
N THR A 14 8.18 7.89 -78.36
CA THR A 14 8.24 6.95 -77.25
C THR A 14 8.20 7.67 -75.89
N ASP A 15 8.65 8.93 -75.83
CA ASP A 15 8.65 9.71 -74.59
C ASP A 15 7.23 10.13 -74.20
N SER A 16 6.41 10.46 -75.17
CA SER A 16 4.96 10.75 -74.94
C SER A 16 4.21 9.50 -74.52
N ILE A 17 4.52 8.33 -75.09
CA ILE A 17 3.89 7.05 -74.70
C ILE A 17 4.30 6.64 -73.29
N VAL A 18 5.57 6.76 -72.94
CA VAL A 18 6.08 6.46 -71.60
C VAL A 18 5.50 7.42 -70.58
N LYS A 19 5.42 8.75 -70.90
CA LYS A 19 4.76 9.74 -70.02
C LYS A 19 3.28 9.44 -69.82
N ALA A 20 2.55 9.03 -70.84
CA ALA A 20 1.13 8.66 -70.72
C ALA A 20 0.94 7.41 -69.84
N LEU A 21 1.77 6.38 -70.03
CA LEU A 21 1.78 5.17 -69.20
C LEU A 21 2.12 5.48 -67.71
N VAL A 22 3.19 6.25 -67.50
CA VAL A 22 3.62 6.66 -66.14
C VAL A 22 2.53 7.53 -65.50
N SER A 23 1.89 8.45 -66.25
CA SER A 23 0.75 9.25 -65.73
C SER A 23 -0.41 8.37 -65.26
N GLY A 24 -0.73 7.31 -66.04
CA GLY A 24 -1.78 6.37 -65.66
C GLY A 24 -1.47 5.63 -64.35
N TYR A 25 -0.21 5.21 -64.16
CA TYR A 25 0.25 4.58 -62.93
C TYR A 25 0.34 5.58 -61.77
N THR A 26 0.76 6.81 -62.01
CA THR A 26 0.82 7.88 -61.01
C THR A 26 -0.60 8.20 -60.52
N THR A 27 -1.60 8.33 -61.43
CA THR A 27 -2.98 8.55 -61.05
C THR A 27 -3.54 7.40 -60.20
N LYS A 28 -3.21 6.14 -60.52
CA LYS A 28 -3.60 4.99 -59.69
C LYS A 28 -2.93 5.05 -58.33
N LYS A 29 -1.65 5.35 -58.27
CA LYS A 29 -0.87 5.51 -57.02
C LYS A 29 -1.53 6.59 -56.13
N GLU A 30 -1.74 7.78 -56.67
CA GLU A 30 -2.39 8.87 -55.91
C GLU A 30 -3.79 8.49 -55.40
N LYS A 31 -4.58 7.72 -56.16
CA LYS A 31 -5.88 7.22 -55.73
C LYS A 31 -5.74 6.33 -54.51
N TYR A 32 -4.74 5.42 -54.48
CA TYR A 32 -4.49 4.55 -53.33
C TYR A 32 -3.92 5.32 -52.13
N GLU A 33 -3.03 6.28 -52.35
CA GLU A 33 -2.49 7.15 -51.29
C GLU A 33 -3.60 7.99 -50.64
N LYS A 34 -4.50 8.55 -51.44
CA LYS A 34 -5.68 9.25 -50.92
C LYS A 34 -6.63 8.33 -50.16
N ALA A 35 -6.83 7.10 -50.63
CA ALA A 35 -7.63 6.10 -49.93
C ALA A 35 -6.97 5.68 -48.60
N GLN A 36 -5.67 5.47 -48.58
CA GLN A 36 -4.88 5.17 -47.39
C GLN A 36 -4.94 6.32 -46.36
N THR A 37 -4.75 7.55 -46.82
CA THR A 37 -4.86 8.75 -45.98
C THR A 37 -6.24 8.88 -45.35
N LYS A 38 -7.30 8.67 -46.17
CA LYS A 38 -8.69 8.70 -45.69
C LYS A 38 -8.96 7.59 -44.67
N LEU A 39 -8.39 6.42 -44.87
CA LEU A 39 -8.48 5.31 -43.92
C LEU A 39 -7.76 5.66 -42.58
N GLY A 40 -6.57 6.26 -42.70
CA GLY A 40 -5.83 6.76 -41.54
C GLY A 40 -6.64 7.78 -40.73
N TRP A 41 -7.23 8.75 -41.36
CA TRP A 41 -8.10 9.73 -40.69
C TRP A 41 -9.34 9.10 -40.03
N LYS A 42 -9.91 8.07 -40.65
CA LYS A 42 -11.01 7.31 -40.03
C LYS A 42 -10.54 6.57 -38.80
N GLN A 43 -9.38 5.90 -38.86
CA GLN A 43 -8.81 5.19 -37.71
C GLN A 43 -8.49 6.14 -36.55
N GLU A 44 -7.91 7.30 -36.86
CA GLU A 44 -7.61 8.32 -35.87
C GLU A 44 -8.86 8.90 -35.21
N SER A 45 -9.91 9.17 -36.02
CA SER A 45 -11.20 9.61 -35.51
C SER A 45 -11.86 8.56 -34.61
N TRP A 46 -11.82 7.29 -35.00
CA TRP A 46 -12.32 6.19 -34.17
C TRP A 46 -11.53 6.03 -32.88
N LYS A 47 -10.20 6.14 -32.94
CA LYS A 47 -9.33 6.10 -31.74
C LYS A 47 -9.65 7.25 -30.80
N SER A 48 -9.80 8.46 -31.32
CA SER A 48 -10.18 9.65 -30.54
C SER A 48 -11.57 9.48 -29.90
N LEU A 49 -12.56 9.00 -30.68
CA LEU A 49 -13.90 8.73 -30.17
C LEU A 49 -13.86 7.66 -29.05
N ASN A 50 -13.17 6.56 -29.28
CA ASN A 50 -13.02 5.49 -28.28
C ASN A 50 -12.41 6.01 -26.97
N THR A 51 -11.36 6.84 -27.08
CA THR A 51 -10.74 7.47 -25.89
C THR A 51 -11.74 8.34 -25.13
N LYS A 52 -12.56 9.13 -25.85
CA LYS A 52 -13.59 9.98 -25.22
C LYS A 52 -14.70 9.16 -24.56
N VAL A 53 -15.17 8.11 -25.24
CA VAL A 53 -16.20 7.19 -24.71
C VAL A 53 -15.68 6.46 -23.50
N TYR A 54 -14.44 5.96 -23.54
CA TYR A 54 -13.81 5.30 -22.40
C TYR A 54 -13.62 6.25 -21.20
N SER A 55 -13.21 7.49 -21.46
CA SER A 55 -13.11 8.52 -20.42
C SER A 55 -14.48 8.83 -19.79
N MET A 56 -15.52 8.95 -20.61
CA MET A 56 -16.89 9.14 -20.13
C MET A 56 -17.38 7.93 -19.32
N TYR A 57 -17.14 6.71 -19.80
CA TYR A 57 -17.46 5.48 -19.08
C TYR A 57 -16.76 5.42 -17.73
N SER A 58 -15.46 5.73 -17.70
CA SER A 58 -14.67 5.76 -16.46
C SER A 58 -15.22 6.78 -15.45
N ASN A 59 -15.57 7.99 -15.93
CA ASN A 59 -16.15 9.03 -15.09
C ASN A 59 -17.52 8.62 -14.52
N ILE A 60 -18.38 8.03 -15.34
CA ILE A 60 -19.70 7.54 -14.90
C ILE A 60 -19.53 6.34 -13.94
N SER A 61 -18.57 5.44 -14.22
CA SER A 61 -18.28 4.31 -13.36
C SER A 61 -17.83 4.75 -11.96
N ASN A 62 -17.07 5.83 -11.89
CA ASN A 62 -16.64 6.41 -10.60
C ASN A 62 -17.83 6.94 -9.78
N LEU A 63 -18.91 7.40 -10.44
CA LEU A 63 -20.12 7.86 -9.74
C LEU A 63 -20.92 6.73 -9.06
N ARG A 64 -20.58 5.46 -9.28
CA ARG A 64 -21.19 4.32 -8.57
C ARG A 64 -20.69 4.18 -7.12
N PHE A 65 -19.57 4.81 -6.80
CA PHE A 65 -18.98 4.72 -5.47
C PHE A 65 -19.45 5.87 -4.59
N SER A 66 -19.79 5.58 -3.35
CA SER A 66 -20.18 6.59 -2.36
C SER A 66 -19.11 7.67 -2.15
N SER A 67 -17.84 7.32 -2.39
CA SER A 67 -16.71 8.26 -2.33
C SER A 67 -16.83 9.41 -3.33
N ALA A 68 -17.53 9.23 -4.46
CA ALA A 68 -17.77 10.30 -5.45
C ALA A 68 -18.73 11.37 -4.95
N TYR A 69 -19.59 11.03 -3.97
CA TYR A 69 -20.59 11.93 -3.40
C TYR A 69 -20.17 12.52 -2.03
N ASN A 70 -19.15 11.93 -1.41
CA ASN A 70 -18.61 12.39 -0.13
C ASN A 70 -17.43 13.37 -0.34
N LEU A 71 -17.49 14.19 -1.37
CA LEU A 71 -16.46 15.19 -1.64
C LEU A 71 -16.45 16.25 -0.55
N LYS A 72 -15.26 16.51 0.00
CA LYS A 72 -15.05 17.56 0.98
C LYS A 72 -14.44 18.79 0.32
N LYS A 73 -14.90 19.97 0.73
CA LYS A 73 -14.34 21.23 0.29
C LYS A 73 -13.37 21.73 1.34
N THR A 74 -12.18 22.11 0.93
CA THR A 74 -11.19 22.75 1.77
C THR A 74 -11.16 24.26 1.51
N SER A 75 -10.81 25.03 2.53
CA SER A 75 -10.51 26.46 2.45
C SER A 75 -9.24 26.72 3.22
N VAL A 76 -8.30 27.40 2.61
CA VAL A 76 -7.01 27.78 3.21
C VAL A 76 -7.04 29.30 3.42
N SER A 77 -6.62 29.76 4.61
CA SER A 77 -6.59 31.17 4.95
C SER A 77 -5.65 31.98 4.07
N ASP A 78 -4.55 31.37 3.64
CA ASP A 78 -3.57 31.97 2.75
C ASP A 78 -3.15 30.95 1.67
N MET A 79 -3.74 31.06 0.48
CA MET A 79 -3.45 30.21 -0.67
C MET A 79 -2.08 30.45 -1.30
N THR A 80 -1.36 31.51 -0.91
CA THR A 80 0.03 31.74 -1.35
C THR A 80 1.01 30.89 -0.56
N LYS A 81 0.61 30.41 0.62
CA LYS A 81 1.42 29.58 1.51
C LYS A 81 1.19 28.09 1.28
N ALA A 82 -0.05 27.68 1.09
CA ALA A 82 -0.38 26.28 0.90
C ALA A 82 -1.59 26.10 -0.01
N THR A 83 -1.65 24.94 -0.68
CA THR A 83 -2.87 24.39 -1.23
C THR A 83 -3.22 23.09 -0.49
N VAL A 84 -4.51 22.91 -0.21
CA VAL A 84 -4.99 21.72 0.50
C VAL A 84 -6.19 21.15 -0.25
N THR A 85 -6.18 19.84 -0.47
CA THR A 85 -7.35 19.10 -0.96
C THR A 85 -7.68 18.00 0.06
N ALA A 86 -8.95 17.66 0.17
CA ALA A 86 -9.40 16.64 1.11
C ALA A 86 -9.98 15.44 0.37
N SER A 87 -9.63 14.24 0.81
CA SER A 87 -10.31 13.00 0.43
C SER A 87 -11.67 12.89 1.16
N SER A 88 -12.49 11.94 0.77
CA SER A 88 -13.76 11.63 1.46
C SER A 88 -13.57 11.22 2.93
N THR A 89 -12.39 10.71 3.27
CA THR A 89 -12.04 10.23 4.63
C THR A 89 -11.46 11.32 5.53
N ALA A 90 -11.13 12.50 5.00
CA ALA A 90 -10.57 13.58 5.80
C ALA A 90 -11.54 14.02 6.90
N PRO A 91 -11.09 14.30 8.13
CA PRO A 91 -11.95 14.78 9.21
C PRO A 91 -12.50 16.17 8.89
N ASN A 92 -13.73 16.45 9.35
CA ASN A 92 -14.31 17.79 9.28
C ASN A 92 -13.73 18.65 10.43
N GLY A 93 -13.48 19.91 10.16
CA GLY A 93 -13.05 20.87 11.18
C GLY A 93 -11.98 21.84 10.67
N THR A 94 -11.63 22.79 11.52
CA THR A 94 -10.53 23.74 11.28
C THR A 94 -9.24 23.16 11.82
N GLN A 95 -8.17 23.21 11.01
CA GLN A 95 -6.85 22.72 11.38
C GLN A 95 -5.83 23.85 11.29
N SER A 96 -4.83 23.81 12.16
CA SER A 96 -3.71 24.77 12.14
C SER A 96 -2.56 24.18 11.35
N LEU A 97 -2.16 24.85 10.27
CA LEU A 97 -1.00 24.49 9.46
C LEU A 97 0.06 25.58 9.55
N LYS A 98 1.29 25.21 9.90
CA LYS A 98 2.47 26.09 9.81
C LYS A 98 3.49 25.45 8.87
N ILE A 99 3.98 26.19 7.90
CA ILE A 99 5.07 25.77 7.03
C ILE A 99 6.37 26.32 7.61
N LYS A 100 7.25 25.43 8.02
CA LYS A 100 8.55 25.77 8.61
C LYS A 100 9.63 25.91 7.55
N GLU A 101 9.67 24.99 6.59
CA GLU A 101 10.61 24.96 5.47
C GLU A 101 9.95 24.30 4.26
N THR A 102 10.35 24.70 3.06
CA THR A 102 9.96 24.04 1.80
C THR A 102 11.11 23.17 1.29
N ALA A 103 10.78 22.04 0.69
CA ALA A 103 11.78 21.16 0.08
C ALA A 103 12.52 21.88 -1.05
N LYS A 104 13.83 21.64 -1.14
CA LYS A 104 14.71 22.18 -2.17
C LYS A 104 15.51 21.07 -2.81
N ALA A 105 15.74 21.18 -4.12
CA ALA A 105 16.69 20.34 -4.82
C ALA A 105 18.12 20.80 -4.54
N GLY A 106 19.05 19.87 -4.41
CA GLY A 106 20.47 20.19 -4.39
C GLY A 106 20.88 20.85 -5.71
N SER A 107 21.67 21.91 -5.64
CA SER A 107 22.17 22.61 -6.83
C SER A 107 23.61 23.07 -6.66
N LEU A 108 24.40 22.97 -7.72
CA LEU A 108 25.80 23.39 -7.79
C LEU A 108 26.01 24.32 -8.99
N THR A 109 26.44 25.54 -8.68
CA THR A 109 26.98 26.47 -9.67
C THR A 109 28.50 26.39 -9.63
N GLY A 110 29.12 25.86 -10.68
CA GLY A 110 30.56 25.68 -10.76
C GLY A 110 31.33 26.98 -10.75
N ALA A 111 32.61 26.96 -10.39
CA ALA A 111 33.53 28.06 -10.59
C ALA A 111 33.70 28.36 -12.07
N GLN A 112 34.14 29.58 -12.38
CA GLN A 112 34.46 29.95 -13.76
C GLN A 112 35.75 29.23 -14.23
N ILE A 113 35.67 28.57 -15.36
CA ILE A 113 36.78 27.83 -15.95
C ILE A 113 37.17 28.44 -17.32
N ASN A 114 38.40 28.20 -17.76
CA ASN A 114 38.86 28.78 -19.03
C ASN A 114 38.43 27.89 -20.25
N ALA A 115 37.13 27.64 -20.37
CA ALA A 115 36.52 26.94 -21.49
C ALA A 115 35.55 27.87 -22.22
N SER A 116 35.82 28.21 -23.45
CA SER A 116 34.96 29.10 -24.26
C SER A 116 33.98 28.33 -25.17
N SER A 117 34.03 27.02 -25.16
CA SER A 117 33.18 26.16 -25.99
C SER A 117 32.86 24.87 -25.26
N SER A 118 31.70 24.30 -25.58
CA SER A 118 31.33 22.94 -25.13
C SER A 118 32.27 21.84 -25.68
N THR A 119 33.04 22.13 -26.71
CA THR A 119 34.05 21.25 -27.29
C THR A 119 35.44 21.39 -26.65
N THR A 120 35.62 22.33 -25.70
CA THR A 120 36.87 22.47 -24.92
C THR A 120 37.12 21.16 -24.17
N THR A 121 38.35 20.60 -24.26
CA THR A 121 38.72 19.34 -23.59
C THR A 121 39.31 19.57 -22.20
N LEU A 122 39.33 18.53 -21.37
CA LEU A 122 39.98 18.58 -20.06
C LEU A 122 41.47 18.93 -20.18
N ALA A 123 42.17 18.39 -21.19
CA ALA A 123 43.56 18.72 -21.45
C ALA A 123 43.79 20.23 -21.67
N GLN A 124 42.87 20.90 -22.37
CA GLN A 124 42.93 22.35 -22.61
C GLN A 124 42.69 23.15 -21.33
N LEU A 125 42.08 22.58 -20.30
CA LEU A 125 41.96 23.16 -18.95
C LEU A 125 43.21 22.88 -18.07
N GLY A 126 44.25 22.29 -18.64
CA GLY A 126 45.47 21.92 -17.94
C GLY A 126 45.33 20.66 -17.09
N TYR A 127 44.44 19.76 -17.47
CA TYR A 127 44.38 18.40 -16.93
C TYR A 127 45.44 17.52 -17.59
N THR A 128 46.32 16.94 -16.78
CA THR A 128 47.42 16.07 -17.22
C THR A 128 47.37 14.67 -16.64
N GLY A 129 46.27 14.35 -15.92
CA GLY A 129 46.08 13.04 -15.29
C GLY A 129 45.70 11.93 -16.28
N GLY A 130 45.70 10.69 -15.81
CA GLY A 130 45.15 9.54 -16.49
C GLY A 130 43.62 9.54 -16.49
N ASP A 131 43.01 8.34 -16.54
CA ASP A 131 41.54 8.22 -16.45
C ASP A 131 41.01 8.73 -15.11
N ALA A 132 40.24 9.81 -15.20
CA ALA A 132 39.62 10.43 -14.05
C ALA A 132 38.33 9.70 -13.68
N GLN A 133 38.35 8.96 -12.60
CA GLN A 133 37.15 8.30 -12.07
C GLN A 133 36.48 9.24 -11.04
N ILE A 134 35.20 9.56 -11.29
CA ILE A 134 34.42 10.44 -10.45
C ILE A 134 33.18 9.69 -9.96
N ASN A 135 33.02 9.59 -8.67
CA ASN A 135 31.82 9.08 -8.05
C ASN A 135 30.78 10.20 -7.96
N VAL A 136 29.59 9.90 -8.46
CA VAL A 136 28.39 10.71 -8.37
C VAL A 136 27.41 9.97 -7.47
N ASN A 137 27.22 10.46 -6.28
CA ASN A 137 26.22 9.92 -5.36
C ASN A 137 24.94 10.74 -5.51
N THR A 138 23.81 10.06 -5.76
CA THR A 138 22.45 10.64 -5.82
C THR A 138 21.48 9.67 -5.18
N GLY A 139 20.69 10.12 -4.22
CA GLY A 139 19.68 9.28 -3.56
C GLY A 139 20.28 8.02 -2.92
N GLY A 140 21.46 8.11 -2.32
CA GLY A 140 22.17 6.98 -1.73
C GLY A 140 22.74 5.97 -2.74
N THR A 141 22.63 6.26 -4.05
CA THR A 141 23.19 5.41 -5.10
C THR A 141 24.42 6.08 -5.69
N THR A 142 25.56 5.39 -5.68
CA THR A 142 26.81 5.87 -6.29
C THR A 142 26.98 5.27 -7.68
N LYS A 143 27.21 6.15 -8.67
CA LYS A 143 27.63 5.79 -10.02
C LYS A 143 28.99 6.41 -10.30
N THR A 144 29.90 5.64 -10.88
CA THR A 144 31.22 6.14 -11.28
C THR A 144 31.21 6.49 -12.78
N ILE A 145 31.58 7.74 -13.09
CA ILE A 145 31.85 8.17 -14.46
C ILE A 145 33.36 8.21 -14.68
N THR A 146 33.80 7.96 -15.92
CA THR A 146 35.22 8.00 -16.28
C THR A 146 35.43 9.03 -17.37
N LEU A 147 36.34 9.99 -17.11
CA LEU A 147 36.72 11.03 -18.04
C LEU A 147 38.19 10.88 -18.40
N SER A 148 38.52 11.16 -19.64
CA SER A 148 39.90 11.22 -20.12
C SER A 148 40.33 12.66 -20.40
N ALA A 149 41.61 12.89 -20.64
CA ALA A 149 42.12 14.21 -21.04
C ALA A 149 41.45 14.76 -22.32
N THR A 150 40.93 13.88 -23.19
CA THR A 150 40.21 14.27 -24.41
C THR A 150 38.72 14.48 -24.22
N SER A 151 38.17 14.16 -23.06
CA SER A 151 36.73 14.41 -22.75
C SER A 151 36.43 15.90 -22.84
N THR A 152 35.37 16.25 -23.56
CA THR A 152 34.90 17.62 -23.77
C THR A 152 33.92 18.03 -22.68
N MET A 153 33.62 19.33 -22.55
CA MET A 153 32.58 19.83 -21.62
C MET A 153 31.22 19.22 -21.92
N SER A 154 30.92 18.96 -23.21
CA SER A 154 29.71 18.26 -23.64
C SER A 154 29.68 16.80 -23.17
N ASP A 155 30.83 16.09 -23.20
CA ASP A 155 30.89 14.71 -22.70
C ASP A 155 30.69 14.66 -21.20
N VAL A 156 31.26 15.60 -20.44
CA VAL A 156 31.04 15.73 -18.99
C VAL A 156 29.57 15.97 -18.69
N GLU A 157 28.94 16.92 -19.40
CA GLU A 157 27.51 17.21 -19.24
C GLU A 157 26.65 15.96 -19.49
N LYS A 158 26.93 15.22 -20.56
CA LYS A 158 26.23 13.99 -20.92
C LYS A 158 26.38 12.93 -19.84
N GLN A 159 27.61 12.64 -19.41
CA GLN A 159 27.87 11.61 -18.39
C GLN A 159 27.21 11.96 -17.04
N LEU A 160 27.22 13.24 -16.63
CA LEU A 160 26.52 13.68 -15.43
C LEU A 160 24.98 13.46 -15.53
N LYS A 161 24.39 13.73 -16.71
CA LYS A 161 22.96 13.45 -16.95
C LYS A 161 22.62 11.95 -16.87
N GLU A 162 23.50 11.10 -17.33
CA GLU A 162 23.36 9.64 -17.28
C GLU A 162 23.40 9.09 -15.84
N THR A 163 23.98 9.85 -14.89
CA THR A 163 23.94 9.47 -13.48
C THR A 163 22.61 9.80 -12.79
N GLY A 164 21.76 10.60 -13.42
CA GLY A 164 20.47 10.99 -12.87
C GLY A 164 20.39 12.48 -12.47
N LEU A 165 21.45 13.24 -12.67
CA LEU A 165 21.47 14.68 -12.43
C LEU A 165 20.91 15.47 -13.63
N ASN A 166 20.50 16.72 -13.37
CA ASN A 166 20.43 17.74 -14.41
C ASN A 166 21.80 18.42 -14.46
N ALA A 167 22.38 18.54 -15.64
CA ALA A 167 23.66 19.20 -15.84
C ALA A 167 23.62 20.02 -17.12
N SER A 168 24.26 21.17 -17.11
CA SER A 168 24.49 21.99 -18.31
C SER A 168 25.79 22.78 -18.18
N TYR A 169 26.48 22.93 -19.28
CA TYR A 169 27.64 23.80 -19.39
C TYR A 169 27.25 25.07 -20.15
N ASP A 170 27.46 26.22 -19.54
CA ASP A 170 27.25 27.54 -20.19
C ASP A 170 28.61 28.09 -20.66
N SER A 171 28.78 28.14 -21.97
CA SER A 171 30.03 28.65 -22.59
C SER A 171 30.18 30.18 -22.48
N ASN A 172 29.10 30.95 -22.27
CA ASN A 172 29.14 32.39 -22.10
C ASN A 172 29.64 32.75 -20.70
N TYR A 173 29.07 32.07 -19.67
CA TYR A 173 29.48 32.28 -18.29
C TYR A 173 30.63 31.35 -17.89
N LYS A 174 30.98 30.38 -18.74
CA LYS A 174 32.08 29.41 -18.55
C LYS A 174 31.94 28.60 -17.25
N ARG A 175 30.72 28.13 -16.94
CA ARG A 175 30.40 27.43 -15.70
C ARG A 175 29.52 26.22 -15.97
N PHE A 176 29.64 25.22 -15.10
CA PHE A 176 28.66 24.16 -15.00
C PHE A 176 27.53 24.55 -14.05
N TYR A 177 26.31 24.19 -14.42
CA TYR A 177 25.13 24.23 -13.58
C TYR A 177 24.60 22.81 -13.43
N ILE A 178 24.57 22.31 -12.19
CA ILE A 178 24.21 20.93 -11.88
C ILE A 178 23.14 20.96 -10.81
N SER A 179 22.12 20.12 -10.90
CA SER A 179 21.13 19.95 -9.84
C SER A 179 20.61 18.52 -9.75
N SER A 180 20.12 18.14 -8.58
CA SER A 180 19.31 16.93 -8.46
C SER A 180 17.99 17.09 -9.23
N LYS A 181 17.37 15.98 -9.62
CA LYS A 181 16.06 16.00 -10.31
C LYS A 181 14.94 16.27 -9.33
N ASP A 182 15.03 15.69 -8.14
CA ASP A 182 14.03 15.75 -7.10
C ASP A 182 14.53 16.60 -5.91
N THR A 183 13.60 17.06 -5.09
CA THR A 183 13.87 17.82 -3.86
C THR A 183 14.11 16.88 -2.70
N GLY A 184 14.62 17.41 -1.60
CA GLY A 184 14.85 16.69 -0.36
C GLY A 184 16.31 16.33 -0.11
N VAL A 185 16.64 16.09 1.15
CA VAL A 185 17.99 15.70 1.58
C VAL A 185 18.40 14.37 0.96
N GLU A 186 17.48 13.41 0.92
CA GLU A 186 17.73 12.08 0.34
C GLU A 186 18.04 12.11 -1.16
N ASN A 187 17.59 13.15 -1.88
CA ASN A 187 17.81 13.33 -3.31
C ASN A 187 18.96 14.30 -3.63
N ASP A 188 19.65 14.79 -2.61
CA ASP A 188 20.84 15.61 -2.83
C ASP A 188 21.96 14.80 -3.48
N PHE A 189 22.97 15.47 -3.96
CA PHE A 189 24.07 14.81 -4.65
C PHE A 189 25.44 15.27 -4.17
N THR A 190 26.41 14.39 -4.26
CA THR A 190 27.82 14.68 -4.04
C THR A 190 28.66 14.24 -5.23
N LEU A 191 29.73 14.98 -5.51
CA LEU A 191 30.73 14.67 -6.53
C LEU A 191 32.07 14.48 -5.83
N THR A 192 32.65 13.29 -5.93
CA THR A 192 33.95 12.97 -5.33
C THR A 192 34.85 12.29 -6.34
N GLY A 193 36.16 12.51 -6.26
CA GLY A 193 37.09 11.71 -7.02
C GLY A 193 37.13 10.28 -6.46
N ALA A 194 36.93 9.27 -7.28
CA ALA A 194 37.17 7.88 -6.91
C ALA A 194 38.68 7.55 -6.94
N ASN A 195 39.46 8.38 -7.61
CA ASN A 195 40.93 8.36 -7.62
C ASN A 195 41.49 9.79 -7.65
N ALA A 196 42.80 9.94 -7.48
CA ALA A 196 43.46 11.24 -7.49
C ALA A 196 43.26 12.00 -8.82
N ALA A 197 43.20 11.28 -9.94
CA ALA A 197 42.88 11.83 -11.23
C ALA A 197 41.47 12.41 -11.30
N GLY A 198 40.48 11.73 -10.72
CA GLY A 198 39.10 12.20 -10.61
C GLY A 198 38.97 13.44 -9.73
N ALA A 199 39.65 13.49 -8.58
CA ALA A 199 39.68 14.67 -7.74
C ALA A 199 40.30 15.89 -8.46
N SER A 200 41.38 15.68 -9.20
CA SER A 200 42.01 16.71 -10.02
C SER A 200 41.09 17.18 -11.17
N ALA A 201 40.40 16.25 -11.84
CA ALA A 201 39.46 16.60 -12.90
C ALA A 201 38.27 17.44 -12.39
N LEU A 202 37.69 17.09 -11.24
CA LEU A 202 36.64 17.89 -10.60
C LEU A 202 37.11 19.33 -10.33
N TYR A 203 38.33 19.49 -9.83
CA TYR A 203 38.91 20.83 -9.61
C TYR A 203 39.08 21.60 -10.92
N LYS A 204 39.61 20.97 -11.97
CA LYS A 204 39.80 21.60 -13.30
C LYS A 204 38.46 21.94 -13.97
N LEU A 205 37.42 21.19 -13.73
CA LEU A 205 36.05 21.43 -14.21
C LEU A 205 35.32 22.53 -13.41
N GLY A 206 35.93 23.03 -12.34
CA GLY A 206 35.32 24.05 -11.49
C GLY A 206 34.18 23.56 -10.61
N ILE A 207 34.02 22.24 -10.46
CA ILE A 207 32.89 21.61 -9.74
C ILE A 207 33.32 20.85 -8.48
N ALA A 208 34.56 20.95 -8.08
CA ALA A 208 35.05 20.41 -6.80
C ALA A 208 34.63 21.33 -5.66
N VAL A 209 33.67 20.87 -4.84
CA VAL A 209 33.14 21.62 -3.69
C VAL A 209 33.49 20.90 -2.41
N GLY A 210 34.11 21.61 -1.47
CA GLY A 210 34.44 21.10 -0.13
C GLY A 210 33.34 21.36 0.90
N ALA A 211 33.69 21.19 2.17
CA ALA A 211 32.84 21.57 3.30
C ALA A 211 32.44 23.05 3.23
N SER A 212 31.24 23.37 3.73
CA SER A 212 30.88 24.79 3.90
C SER A 212 31.61 25.41 5.09
N ALA A 213 31.85 26.74 5.01
CA ALA A 213 32.52 27.46 6.09
C ALA A 213 31.72 27.48 7.40
N ASP A 214 30.38 27.38 7.33
CA ASP A 214 29.46 27.32 8.46
C ASP A 214 29.24 25.89 9.02
N GLY A 215 29.90 24.88 8.44
CA GLY A 215 29.80 23.47 8.85
C GLY A 215 28.49 22.77 8.49
N THR A 216 27.57 23.44 7.79
CA THR A 216 26.28 22.85 7.39
C THR A 216 26.44 21.79 6.30
N ARG A 217 27.44 21.91 5.44
CA ARG A 217 27.84 20.89 4.48
C ARG A 217 29.16 20.25 4.90
N PRO A 218 29.18 18.92 5.16
CA PRO A 218 30.42 18.22 5.49
C PRO A 218 31.37 18.13 4.30
N ASN A 219 32.60 17.73 4.54
CA ASN A 219 33.54 17.36 3.50
C ASN A 219 32.92 16.25 2.63
N PRO A 220 32.93 16.36 1.29
CA PRO A 220 32.33 15.36 0.40
C PRO A 220 32.93 13.95 0.54
N TYR A 221 34.15 13.84 1.10
CA TYR A 221 34.75 12.57 1.49
C TYR A 221 34.50 12.22 2.97
N GLY A 222 33.75 13.08 3.70
CA GLY A 222 33.70 13.09 5.17
C GLY A 222 33.14 11.83 5.79
N GLU A 223 32.11 11.22 5.20
CA GLU A 223 31.55 9.98 5.70
C GLU A 223 32.58 8.85 5.67
N TYR A 224 33.30 8.69 4.56
CA TYR A 224 34.37 7.70 4.42
C TYR A 224 35.62 8.11 5.21
N ALA A 225 36.13 9.31 4.97
CA ALA A 225 37.34 9.80 5.60
C ALA A 225 37.23 9.91 7.12
N GLY A 226 36.04 10.22 7.65
CA GLY A 226 35.78 10.34 9.07
C GLY A 226 35.90 9.04 9.87
N LEU A 227 35.71 7.90 9.21
CA LEU A 227 35.85 6.57 9.81
C LEU A 227 37.28 6.03 9.75
N SER A 228 38.19 6.68 9.01
CA SER A 228 39.58 6.22 8.93
C SER A 228 40.32 6.30 10.25
N GLY A 229 40.99 5.23 10.59
CA GLY A 229 41.87 5.13 11.78
C GLY A 229 43.27 5.66 11.53
N LYS A 230 43.62 6.19 10.34
CA LYS A 230 45.00 6.64 10.00
C LYS A 230 45.55 7.67 10.95
N ASN A 231 44.71 8.46 11.61
CA ASN A 231 45.13 9.46 12.60
C ASN A 231 44.86 9.07 14.05
N ASN A 232 43.96 8.14 14.34
CA ASN A 232 43.42 7.97 15.68
C ASN A 232 43.13 6.52 16.11
N GLY A 233 43.56 5.50 15.35
CA GLY A 233 43.33 4.15 15.82
C GLY A 233 43.12 3.07 14.76
N ASN A 234 41.98 2.43 14.78
CA ASN A 234 41.64 1.29 13.95
C ASN A 234 40.43 1.55 13.08
N THR A 235 40.60 1.59 11.77
CA THR A 235 39.55 1.83 10.80
C THR A 235 38.40 0.81 10.91
N GLN A 236 38.73 -0.48 11.08
CA GLN A 236 37.71 -1.52 11.21
C GLN A 236 36.86 -1.32 12.48
N GLN A 237 37.47 -0.95 13.61
CA GLN A 237 36.75 -0.67 14.86
C GLN A 237 35.81 0.54 14.70
N ASN A 238 36.29 1.61 14.08
CA ASN A 238 35.44 2.79 13.81
C ASN A 238 34.23 2.46 12.94
N ILE A 239 34.40 1.57 11.93
CA ILE A 239 33.31 1.07 11.08
C ILE A 239 32.34 0.20 11.88
N GLU A 240 32.83 -0.68 12.75
CA GLU A 240 31.98 -1.50 13.61
C GLU A 240 31.16 -0.64 14.60
N ASP A 241 31.78 0.37 15.18
CA ASP A 241 31.09 1.32 16.07
C ASP A 241 30.00 2.09 15.31
N ALA A 242 30.27 2.57 14.10
CA ALA A 242 29.31 3.22 13.24
C ALA A 242 28.16 2.27 12.84
N ARG A 243 28.48 1.00 12.53
CA ARG A 243 27.48 -0.04 12.24
C ARG A 243 26.55 -0.29 13.43
N ASN A 244 27.10 -0.40 14.61
CA ASN A 244 26.31 -0.62 15.82
C ASN A 244 25.40 0.58 16.13
N ALA A 245 25.92 1.81 15.92
CA ALA A 245 25.13 3.03 16.02
C ALA A 245 23.99 3.06 14.98
N TYR A 246 24.29 2.68 13.73
CA TYR A 246 23.30 2.58 12.65
C TYR A 246 22.18 1.60 12.98
N VAL A 247 22.52 0.37 13.40
CA VAL A 247 21.52 -0.68 13.72
C VAL A 247 20.65 -0.23 14.89
N THR A 248 21.25 0.29 15.95
CA THR A 248 20.50 0.79 17.11
C THR A 248 19.56 1.94 16.74
N ALA A 249 20.04 2.87 15.92
CA ALA A 249 19.24 3.99 15.48
C ALA A 249 18.10 3.56 14.55
N ALA A 250 18.33 2.62 13.63
CA ALA A 250 17.30 2.08 12.74
C ALA A 250 16.19 1.36 13.51
N ASP A 251 16.56 0.56 14.53
CA ASP A 251 15.60 -0.09 15.42
C ASP A 251 14.79 0.95 16.22
N ASN A 252 15.42 2.02 16.67
CA ASN A 252 14.75 3.12 17.38
C ASN A 252 13.79 3.89 16.46
N VAL A 253 14.16 4.16 15.22
CA VAL A 253 13.25 4.79 14.23
C VAL A 253 12.00 3.94 14.06
N ALA A 254 12.16 2.65 13.84
CA ALA A 254 11.02 1.74 13.69
C ALA A 254 10.14 1.72 14.95
N LYS A 255 10.77 1.64 16.12
CA LYS A 255 10.08 1.63 17.42
C LYS A 255 9.30 2.92 17.66
N TYR A 256 9.93 4.08 17.56
CA TYR A 256 9.27 5.37 17.86
C TYR A 256 8.14 5.68 16.87
N ASN A 257 8.30 5.32 15.61
CA ASN A 257 7.23 5.46 14.62
C ASN A 257 6.03 4.56 14.94
N ALA A 258 6.26 3.31 15.35
CA ALA A 258 5.20 2.40 15.78
C ALA A 258 4.48 2.92 17.03
N GLN A 259 5.22 3.38 18.04
CA GLN A 259 4.66 3.97 19.27
C GLN A 259 3.82 5.21 18.96
N SER A 260 4.32 6.11 18.12
CA SER A 260 3.62 7.31 17.69
C SER A 260 2.32 6.98 16.93
N SER A 261 2.38 6.00 16.02
CA SER A 261 1.21 5.55 15.26
C SER A 261 0.15 4.95 16.17
N ASN A 262 0.51 4.05 17.08
CA ASN A 262 -0.42 3.43 18.02
C ASN A 262 -1.07 4.48 18.92
N LEU A 263 -0.31 5.46 19.38
CA LEU A 263 -0.82 6.52 20.25
C LEU A 263 -1.79 7.45 19.51
N LEU A 264 -1.53 7.80 18.25
CA LEU A 264 -2.46 8.56 17.40
C LEU A 264 -3.77 7.80 17.18
N ASN A 265 -3.66 6.51 16.91
CA ASN A 265 -4.83 5.66 16.75
C ASN A 265 -5.61 5.51 18.07
N ALA A 266 -4.92 5.46 19.22
CA ALA A 266 -5.53 5.39 20.53
C ALA A 266 -6.35 6.65 20.90
N ILE A 267 -6.01 7.83 20.37
CA ILE A 267 -6.83 9.03 20.51
C ILE A 267 -8.20 8.83 19.86
N THR A 268 -8.19 8.34 18.61
CA THR A 268 -9.43 8.08 17.86
C THR A 268 -10.25 6.95 18.52
N TYR A 269 -9.56 5.87 18.89
CA TYR A 269 -10.12 4.75 19.62
C TYR A 269 -10.76 5.18 20.94
N GLY A 270 -10.05 5.95 21.77
CA GLY A 270 -10.56 6.40 23.08
C GLY A 270 -11.85 7.20 22.97
N ASN A 271 -11.92 8.13 22.01
CA ASN A 271 -13.15 8.89 21.76
C ASN A 271 -14.29 7.97 21.32
N ALA A 272 -14.03 7.07 20.37
CA ALA A 272 -15.04 6.13 19.87
C ALA A 272 -15.50 5.16 20.96
N TYR A 273 -14.58 4.63 21.78
CA TYR A 273 -14.89 3.76 22.91
C TYR A 273 -15.81 4.46 23.93
N ALA A 274 -15.47 5.70 24.31
CA ALA A 274 -16.28 6.48 25.23
C ALA A 274 -17.70 6.72 24.67
N ASP A 275 -17.83 7.06 23.40
CA ASP A 275 -19.13 7.26 22.75
C ASP A 275 -19.95 5.96 22.69
N VAL A 276 -19.30 4.80 22.45
CA VAL A 276 -19.97 3.50 22.49
C VAL A 276 -20.46 3.17 23.89
N GLN A 277 -19.67 3.44 24.94
CA GLN A 277 -20.10 3.21 26.33
C GLN A 277 -21.24 4.15 26.76
N ASP A 278 -21.18 5.43 26.37
CA ASP A 278 -22.25 6.40 26.62
C ASP A 278 -23.54 6.02 25.90
N PHE A 279 -23.44 5.48 24.66
CA PHE A 279 -24.60 4.94 23.96
C PHE A 279 -25.25 3.78 24.71
N TYR A 280 -24.48 2.85 25.29
CA TYR A 280 -25.03 1.78 26.12
C TYR A 280 -25.63 2.30 27.41
N ALA A 281 -25.02 3.29 28.04
CA ALA A 281 -25.59 3.91 29.25
C ALA A 281 -26.95 4.56 28.98
N ALA A 282 -27.10 5.20 27.81
CA ALA A 282 -28.36 5.80 27.37
C ALA A 282 -29.44 4.77 26.99
N HIS A 283 -29.02 3.58 26.54
CA HIS A 283 -29.89 2.50 26.05
C HIS A 283 -29.70 1.21 26.88
N SER A 284 -29.66 1.32 28.18
CA SER A 284 -29.35 0.24 29.13
C SER A 284 -30.29 -0.98 29.08
N SER A 285 -31.47 -0.84 28.47
CA SER A 285 -32.42 -1.95 28.22
C SER A 285 -32.05 -2.82 27.02
N ALA A 286 -31.13 -2.36 26.15
CA ALA A 286 -30.70 -3.12 25.01
C ALA A 286 -29.67 -4.19 25.44
N ASP A 287 -29.79 -5.41 24.86
CA ASP A 287 -28.77 -6.45 25.00
C ASP A 287 -27.53 -6.00 24.24
N LYS A 288 -26.51 -5.60 25.00
CA LYS A 288 -25.24 -5.07 24.45
C LYS A 288 -24.57 -6.06 23.51
N THR A 289 -24.40 -7.30 23.94
CA THR A 289 -23.71 -8.34 23.16
C THR A 289 -24.48 -8.64 21.86
N LYS A 290 -25.81 -8.67 21.95
CA LYS A 290 -26.69 -8.85 20.79
C LYS A 290 -26.56 -7.68 19.82
N LEU A 291 -26.60 -6.46 20.32
CA LEU A 291 -26.49 -5.25 19.49
C LEU A 291 -25.15 -5.17 18.78
N GLU A 292 -24.04 -5.46 19.47
CA GLU A 292 -22.71 -5.50 18.88
C GLU A 292 -22.61 -6.55 17.77
N THR A 293 -23.11 -7.75 18.03
CA THR A 293 -23.12 -8.84 17.06
C THR A 293 -23.89 -8.45 15.80
N LEU A 294 -25.07 -7.86 15.98
CA LEU A 294 -25.93 -7.42 14.88
C LEU A 294 -25.35 -6.23 14.11
N ALA A 295 -24.73 -5.28 14.80
CA ALA A 295 -24.07 -4.13 14.16
C ALA A 295 -22.89 -4.57 13.29
N LYS A 296 -22.07 -5.52 13.75
CA LYS A 296 -20.94 -6.08 13.00
C LYS A 296 -21.36 -6.78 11.69
N LEU A 297 -22.56 -7.33 11.62
CA LEU A 297 -23.09 -7.95 10.41
C LEU A 297 -23.40 -6.92 9.29
N GLY A 298 -23.67 -5.67 9.60
CA GLY A 298 -24.02 -4.65 8.62
C GLY A 298 -25.16 -5.11 7.67
N SER A 299 -24.97 -4.98 6.36
CA SER A 299 -25.93 -5.46 5.35
C SER A 299 -26.06 -6.99 5.30
N GLY A 300 -25.14 -7.73 5.90
CA GLY A 300 -25.23 -9.17 6.01
C GLY A 300 -26.39 -9.66 6.89
N ARG A 301 -27.01 -8.79 7.70
CA ARG A 301 -28.17 -9.14 8.53
C ARG A 301 -29.36 -9.68 7.76
N ASP A 302 -29.54 -9.25 6.50
CA ASP A 302 -30.66 -9.70 5.66
C ASP A 302 -30.58 -11.18 5.31
N SER A 303 -29.40 -11.77 5.38
CA SER A 303 -29.12 -13.18 5.03
C SER A 303 -28.43 -13.93 6.19
N ALA A 304 -28.59 -13.47 7.42
CA ALA A 304 -27.99 -14.09 8.59
C ALA A 304 -29.03 -14.46 9.65
N VAL A 305 -28.63 -15.43 10.48
CA VAL A 305 -29.33 -15.85 11.70
C VAL A 305 -28.35 -15.71 12.86
N ILE A 306 -28.82 -15.23 14.00
CA ILE A 306 -28.08 -15.24 15.25
C ILE A 306 -28.67 -16.28 16.22
N MET A 307 -27.82 -16.91 16.99
CA MET A 307 -28.21 -17.88 18.02
C MET A 307 -27.52 -17.54 19.33
N LYS A 308 -28.30 -17.38 20.39
CA LYS A 308 -27.77 -17.12 21.73
C LYS A 308 -27.18 -18.40 22.32
N ASN A 309 -25.94 -18.32 22.78
CA ASN A 309 -25.22 -19.41 23.43
C ASN A 309 -25.50 -19.45 24.94
N SER A 310 -25.08 -20.52 25.61
CA SER A 310 -25.24 -20.69 27.06
C SER A 310 -24.40 -19.74 27.91
N ASP A 311 -23.37 -19.13 27.33
CA ASP A 311 -22.48 -18.12 27.93
C ASP A 311 -22.89 -16.69 27.63
N ASP A 312 -24.13 -16.47 27.20
CA ASP A 312 -24.70 -15.19 26.75
C ASP A 312 -24.05 -14.56 25.51
N SER A 313 -23.10 -15.23 24.86
CA SER A 313 -22.59 -14.82 23.56
C SER A 313 -23.55 -15.16 22.42
N TYR A 314 -23.27 -14.67 21.21
CA TYR A 314 -24.06 -14.96 20.02
C TYR A 314 -23.21 -15.57 18.91
N THR A 315 -23.68 -16.71 18.36
CA THR A 315 -23.14 -17.29 17.14
C THR A 315 -23.91 -16.77 15.93
N THR A 316 -23.18 -16.36 14.89
CA THR A 316 -23.77 -15.92 13.63
C THR A 316 -23.71 -17.02 12.59
N TYR A 317 -24.78 -17.20 11.85
CA TYR A 317 -24.89 -18.15 10.75
C TYR A 317 -25.24 -17.40 9.48
N SER A 318 -24.45 -17.55 8.43
CA SER A 318 -24.67 -16.91 7.12
C SER A 318 -25.36 -17.87 6.17
N LEU A 319 -26.28 -17.35 5.34
CA LEU A 319 -26.97 -18.12 4.31
C LEU A 319 -26.00 -18.75 3.34
N THR A 320 -26.19 -20.02 3.03
CA THR A 320 -25.45 -20.75 2.00
C THR A 320 -26.33 -21.00 0.77
N THR A 321 -25.76 -21.56 -0.29
CA THR A 321 -26.54 -22.03 -1.45
C THR A 321 -27.15 -23.41 -1.22
N ALA A 322 -26.81 -24.09 -0.11
CA ALA A 322 -27.29 -25.42 0.21
C ALA A 322 -28.72 -25.40 0.71
N LYS A 323 -29.37 -26.55 0.52
CA LYS A 323 -30.70 -26.85 1.08
C LYS A 323 -30.64 -28.16 1.85
N ASP A 324 -31.46 -28.30 2.88
CA ASP A 324 -31.61 -29.56 3.58
C ASP A 324 -32.50 -30.57 2.77
N ALA A 325 -32.65 -31.79 3.28
CA ALA A 325 -33.43 -32.82 2.63
C ALA A 325 -34.93 -32.46 2.47
N LYS A 326 -35.43 -31.50 3.23
CA LYS A 326 -36.80 -30.96 3.15
C LYS A 326 -36.90 -29.72 2.23
N GLY A 327 -35.79 -29.29 1.61
CA GLY A 327 -35.73 -28.12 0.74
C GLY A 327 -35.54 -26.76 1.46
N ASN A 328 -35.38 -26.76 2.77
CA ASN A 328 -35.20 -25.54 3.55
C ASN A 328 -33.81 -24.93 3.34
N ALA A 329 -33.69 -23.60 3.48
CA ALA A 329 -32.42 -22.92 3.38
C ALA A 329 -31.47 -23.31 4.53
N VAL A 330 -30.19 -23.54 4.19
CA VAL A 330 -29.13 -23.92 5.14
C VAL A 330 -28.21 -22.72 5.37
N TYR A 331 -27.87 -22.48 6.63
CA TYR A 331 -26.97 -21.45 7.08
C TYR A 331 -25.76 -22.08 7.78
N LYS A 332 -24.59 -21.46 7.66
CA LYS A 332 -23.32 -21.95 8.20
C LYS A 332 -22.68 -20.91 9.11
N SER A 333 -22.17 -21.34 10.26
CA SER A 333 -21.36 -20.52 11.15
C SER A 333 -19.86 -20.59 10.82
N ALA A 334 -19.09 -19.68 11.37
CA ALA A 334 -17.63 -19.64 11.17
C ALA A 334 -16.92 -20.91 11.73
N ASP A 335 -17.45 -21.51 12.79
CA ASP A 335 -16.94 -22.76 13.39
C ASP A 335 -17.44 -24.03 12.68
N GLY A 336 -18.12 -23.87 11.53
CA GLY A 336 -18.52 -24.97 10.66
C GLY A 336 -19.82 -25.67 11.02
N LYS A 337 -20.58 -25.15 12.00
CA LYS A 337 -21.91 -25.70 12.33
C LYS A 337 -22.97 -25.23 11.34
N TYR A 338 -24.02 -25.99 11.21
CA TYR A 338 -25.10 -25.72 10.27
C TYR A 338 -26.46 -25.67 10.98
N ILE A 339 -27.32 -24.77 10.52
CA ILE A 339 -28.75 -24.71 10.86
C ILE A 339 -29.56 -24.57 9.59
N SER A 340 -30.83 -25.01 9.61
CA SER A 340 -31.80 -24.75 8.53
C SER A 340 -32.94 -23.89 9.02
N ALA A 341 -33.59 -23.20 8.10
CA ALA A 341 -34.76 -22.36 8.37
C ALA A 341 -36.00 -22.98 7.69
N GLU A 342 -36.90 -23.54 8.47
CA GLU A 342 -38.19 -24.02 8.01
C GLU A 342 -39.21 -22.90 8.03
N GLU A 343 -39.67 -22.51 6.84
CA GLU A 343 -40.69 -21.48 6.68
C GLU A 343 -42.09 -22.06 6.66
N THR A 344 -42.96 -21.59 7.53
CA THR A 344 -44.39 -21.88 7.53
C THR A 344 -45.21 -20.61 7.55
N TYR A 345 -46.45 -20.70 7.18
CA TYR A 345 -47.39 -19.57 7.08
C TYR A 345 -48.69 -19.92 7.79
N THR A 346 -49.19 -19.02 8.59
CA THR A 346 -50.47 -19.25 9.33
C THR A 346 -51.53 -18.25 8.86
N ALA A 347 -52.74 -18.78 8.65
CA ALA A 347 -53.96 -17.99 8.41
C ALA A 347 -55.17 -18.85 8.83
N ASP A 348 -56.20 -18.22 9.39
CA ASP A 348 -57.50 -18.84 9.77
C ASP A 348 -57.33 -20.11 10.63
N GLY A 349 -56.30 -20.15 11.49
CA GLY A 349 -56.01 -21.27 12.38
C GLY A 349 -55.36 -22.48 11.71
N LYS A 350 -54.99 -22.38 10.45
CA LYS A 350 -54.27 -23.40 9.69
C LYS A 350 -52.83 -23.01 9.42
N THR A 351 -51.96 -24.02 9.25
CA THR A 351 -50.53 -23.84 8.90
C THR A 351 -50.26 -24.31 7.48
N TYR A 352 -49.57 -23.52 6.72
CA TYR A 352 -49.25 -23.76 5.32
C TYR A 352 -47.74 -23.76 5.09
N LYS A 353 -47.28 -24.53 4.09
CA LYS A 353 -45.95 -24.47 3.50
C LYS A 353 -46.06 -24.03 2.06
N LYS A 354 -45.07 -23.31 1.58
CA LYS A 354 -44.98 -22.87 0.17
C LYS A 354 -44.36 -23.99 -0.65
N ASP A 355 -45.07 -24.45 -1.71
CA ASP A 355 -44.52 -25.44 -2.67
C ASP A 355 -43.57 -24.82 -3.69
N SER A 356 -43.00 -25.64 -4.59
CA SER A 356 -42.08 -25.21 -5.66
C SER A 356 -42.75 -24.26 -6.67
N ASP A 357 -44.05 -24.33 -6.81
CA ASP A 357 -44.87 -23.53 -7.75
C ASP A 357 -45.34 -22.22 -7.10
N GLY A 358 -45.03 -22.04 -5.82
CA GLY A 358 -45.37 -20.83 -5.08
C GLY A 358 -46.73 -20.85 -4.40
N ASN A 359 -47.46 -22.01 -4.40
CA ASN A 359 -48.74 -22.16 -3.72
C ASN A 359 -48.52 -22.46 -2.22
N TYR A 360 -49.46 -22.05 -1.40
CA TYR A 360 -49.42 -22.33 0.04
C TYR A 360 -50.31 -23.56 0.32
N ILE A 361 -49.69 -24.66 0.67
CA ILE A 361 -50.32 -25.97 0.92
C ILE A 361 -50.47 -26.18 2.43
N ASN A 362 -51.66 -26.60 2.87
CA ASN A 362 -51.90 -26.90 4.28
C ASN A 362 -51.03 -28.08 4.74
N VAL A 363 -50.30 -27.90 5.84
CA VAL A 363 -49.38 -28.90 6.39
C VAL A 363 -50.14 -30.17 6.86
N ALA A 364 -51.41 -30.04 7.29
CA ALA A 364 -52.22 -31.14 7.77
C ALA A 364 -53.03 -31.84 6.65
N ASP A 365 -53.23 -31.18 5.51
CA ASP A 365 -53.97 -31.70 4.37
C ASP A 365 -53.39 -31.14 3.06
N GLU A 366 -52.60 -31.90 2.39
CA GLU A 366 -51.90 -31.50 1.15
C GLU A 366 -52.83 -31.15 -0.01
N THR A 367 -54.11 -31.51 0.07
CA THR A 367 -55.12 -31.14 -0.93
C THR A 367 -55.72 -29.76 -0.68
N ASP A 368 -55.58 -29.22 0.53
CA ASP A 368 -56.07 -27.90 0.92
C ASP A 368 -55.03 -26.81 0.59
N LYS A 369 -55.32 -26.05 -0.46
CA LYS A 369 -54.50 -24.89 -0.90
C LYS A 369 -55.13 -23.62 -0.40
N TYR A 370 -54.28 -22.71 0.16
CA TYR A 370 -54.73 -21.37 0.54
C TYR A 370 -55.14 -20.56 -0.70
N SER A 371 -56.38 -20.16 -0.74
CA SER A 371 -56.97 -19.38 -1.83
C SER A 371 -57.31 -17.92 -1.42
N GLY A 372 -56.98 -17.54 -0.20
CA GLY A 372 -57.26 -16.21 0.34
C GLY A 372 -56.20 -15.15 -0.07
N ASP A 373 -56.36 -13.94 0.49
CA ASP A 373 -55.41 -12.89 0.34
C ASP A 373 -54.07 -13.22 1.01
N THR A 374 -53.02 -13.34 0.23
CA THR A 374 -51.67 -13.68 0.74
C THR A 374 -51.10 -12.67 1.73
N ALA A 375 -51.62 -11.43 1.73
CA ALA A 375 -51.23 -10.43 2.73
C ALA A 375 -51.72 -10.77 4.16
N LYS A 376 -52.65 -11.71 4.29
CA LYS A 376 -53.15 -12.22 5.58
C LYS A 376 -52.33 -13.42 6.11
N LEU A 377 -51.42 -13.93 5.35
CA LEU A 377 -50.53 -15.01 5.78
C LEU A 377 -49.45 -14.46 6.72
N THR A 378 -49.42 -14.94 7.94
CA THR A 378 -48.31 -14.64 8.87
C THR A 378 -47.21 -15.66 8.66
N LYS A 379 -46.04 -15.16 8.25
CA LYS A 379 -44.82 -15.95 8.08
C LYS A 379 -44.22 -16.31 9.44
N ASN A 380 -43.96 -17.60 9.65
CA ASN A 380 -43.23 -18.13 10.81
C ASN A 380 -41.96 -18.83 10.32
N VAL A 381 -40.89 -18.76 11.05
CA VAL A 381 -39.62 -19.43 10.74
C VAL A 381 -39.18 -20.19 11.97
N ALA A 382 -38.96 -21.51 11.80
CA ALA A 382 -38.36 -22.35 12.81
C ALA A 382 -36.94 -22.72 12.38
N TYR A 383 -35.99 -22.62 13.28
CA TYR A 383 -34.61 -23.00 13.00
C TYR A 383 -34.28 -24.36 13.58
N HIS A 384 -33.55 -25.19 12.83
CA HIS A 384 -33.21 -26.56 13.22
C HIS A 384 -31.71 -26.76 13.07
N GLU A 385 -31.11 -27.51 13.99
CA GLU A 385 -29.73 -27.96 13.85
C GLU A 385 -29.62 -28.92 12.66
N VAL A 386 -28.55 -28.80 11.88
CA VAL A 386 -28.33 -29.59 10.66
C VAL A 386 -27.04 -30.39 10.78
N THR A 387 -27.15 -31.69 10.41
CA THR A 387 -26.00 -32.57 10.25
C THR A 387 -25.59 -32.60 8.77
N GLU A 388 -24.35 -32.25 8.47
CA GLU A 388 -23.75 -32.42 7.15
C GLU A 388 -23.20 -33.85 7.01
N LYS A 389 -23.54 -34.51 5.91
CA LYS A 389 -22.94 -35.76 5.51
C LYS A 389 -22.32 -35.60 4.11
N ILE A 390 -21.02 -35.71 4.02
CA ILE A 390 -20.34 -35.68 2.72
C ILE A 390 -20.22 -37.12 2.18
N SER A 391 -20.78 -37.32 1.00
CA SER A 391 -20.62 -38.56 0.21
C SER A 391 -19.59 -38.30 -0.90
N TYR A 392 -18.81 -39.32 -1.20
CA TYR A 392 -17.82 -39.32 -2.26
C TYR A 392 -18.18 -40.39 -3.26
N THR A 393 -18.36 -40.01 -4.54
CA THR A 393 -18.76 -40.95 -5.59
C THR A 393 -17.99 -40.72 -6.87
N SER A 394 -17.74 -41.78 -7.63
CA SER A 394 -17.33 -41.73 -9.02
C SER A 394 -18.25 -42.55 -9.89
N THR A 395 -18.31 -42.27 -11.17
CA THR A 395 -19.05 -43.06 -12.15
C THR A 395 -18.06 -43.86 -12.98
N THR A 396 -18.26 -45.17 -13.07
CA THR A 396 -17.48 -46.09 -13.90
C THR A 396 -18.38 -46.67 -15.00
N GLY A 397 -17.85 -46.78 -16.24
CA GLY A 397 -18.63 -47.21 -17.43
C GLY A 397 -19.24 -46.02 -18.18
N GLU A 398 -19.76 -46.29 -19.38
CA GLU A 398 -20.43 -45.32 -20.25
C GLU A 398 -21.86 -45.80 -20.60
N GLY A 399 -22.77 -44.85 -20.83
CA GLY A 399 -24.15 -45.12 -21.23
C GLY A 399 -24.97 -45.87 -20.15
N ASP A 400 -25.79 -46.82 -20.56
CA ASP A 400 -26.70 -47.59 -19.68
C ASP A 400 -25.97 -48.53 -18.70
N ASP A 401 -24.66 -48.78 -18.90
CA ASP A 401 -23.81 -49.60 -18.03
C ASP A 401 -23.04 -48.76 -16.97
N ALA A 402 -23.34 -47.48 -16.83
CA ALA A 402 -22.70 -46.59 -15.86
C ALA A 402 -23.07 -47.01 -14.42
N LYS A 403 -22.06 -47.31 -13.61
CA LYS A 403 -22.22 -47.69 -12.19
C LYS A 403 -21.60 -46.60 -11.31
N GLU A 404 -22.32 -46.22 -10.27
CA GLU A 404 -21.82 -45.33 -9.24
C GLU A 404 -21.04 -46.16 -8.19
N VAL A 405 -19.81 -45.71 -7.91
CA VAL A 405 -18.94 -46.27 -6.87
C VAL A 405 -18.84 -45.27 -5.75
N SER A 406 -19.09 -45.73 -4.52
CA SER A 406 -19.00 -44.90 -3.31
C SER A 406 -17.69 -45.10 -2.61
N TYR A 407 -17.19 -44.01 -1.97
CA TYR A 407 -15.93 -44.00 -1.23
C TYR A 407 -16.12 -43.44 0.17
N THR A 408 -15.27 -43.89 1.09
CA THR A 408 -15.19 -43.37 2.47
C THR A 408 -13.83 -42.71 2.72
N LYS A 409 -13.77 -41.72 3.59
CA LYS A 409 -12.50 -41.10 3.98
C LYS A 409 -11.60 -42.07 4.72
N VAL A 410 -10.29 -41.94 4.45
CA VAL A 410 -9.22 -42.58 5.24
C VAL A 410 -8.50 -41.46 6.01
N GLY A 411 -8.93 -41.26 7.26
CA GLY A 411 -8.49 -40.12 8.09
C GLY A 411 -9.43 -38.93 8.02
N ASP A 412 -8.96 -37.75 8.45
CA ASP A 412 -9.80 -36.57 8.66
C ASP A 412 -9.97 -35.69 7.38
N THR A 413 -9.12 -35.89 6.39
CA THR A 413 -9.15 -35.13 5.13
C THR A 413 -9.71 -35.93 3.96
N ASP A 414 -10.00 -35.27 2.83
CA ASP A 414 -10.40 -35.94 1.58
C ASP A 414 -9.20 -36.28 0.67
N GLU A 415 -7.99 -36.19 1.20
CA GLU A 415 -6.79 -36.53 0.43
C GLU A 415 -6.67 -38.04 0.15
N LYS A 416 -7.23 -38.86 1.04
CA LYS A 416 -7.30 -40.32 0.86
C LYS A 416 -8.74 -40.83 1.01
N LEU A 417 -9.19 -41.58 0.01
CA LEU A 417 -10.50 -42.17 -0.04
C LEU A 417 -10.38 -43.67 -0.30
N GLN A 418 -11.26 -44.47 0.30
CA GLN A 418 -11.29 -45.92 0.17
C GLN A 418 -12.63 -46.41 -0.40
N ASP A 419 -12.61 -47.29 -1.38
CA ASP A 419 -13.82 -47.94 -1.90
C ASP A 419 -14.32 -49.08 -1.00
N ALA A 420 -15.44 -49.72 -1.38
CA ALA A 420 -16.07 -50.81 -0.62
C ALA A 420 -15.19 -52.08 -0.55
N ASP A 421 -14.27 -52.26 -1.49
CA ASP A 421 -13.35 -53.38 -1.56
C ASP A 421 -12.05 -53.16 -0.76
N GLY A 422 -11.93 -51.97 -0.11
CA GLY A 422 -10.79 -51.62 0.72
C GLY A 422 -9.61 -51.01 -0.05
N LYS A 423 -9.76 -50.75 -1.35
CA LYS A 423 -8.72 -50.11 -2.16
C LYS A 423 -8.68 -48.61 -1.86
N VAL A 424 -7.49 -48.12 -1.51
CA VAL A 424 -7.25 -46.69 -1.15
C VAL A 424 -6.83 -45.91 -2.38
N TYR A 425 -7.33 -44.70 -2.51
CA TYR A 425 -7.04 -43.75 -3.58
C TYR A 425 -6.55 -42.46 -2.96
N THR A 426 -5.39 -41.95 -3.42
CA THR A 426 -4.79 -40.70 -2.95
C THR A 426 -4.97 -39.62 -4.00
N LYS A 427 -5.41 -38.43 -3.56
CA LYS A 427 -5.56 -37.23 -4.38
C LYS A 427 -4.20 -36.64 -4.76
N ARG A 428 -4.00 -36.34 -6.05
CA ARG A 428 -2.79 -35.68 -6.55
C ARG A 428 -3.05 -34.22 -6.92
N ALA A 429 -2.00 -33.51 -7.28
CA ALA A 429 -2.04 -32.08 -7.60
C ALA A 429 -2.97 -31.70 -8.78
N ASP A 430 -3.29 -32.67 -9.66
CA ASP A 430 -4.24 -32.48 -10.76
C ASP A 430 -5.72 -32.60 -10.30
N GLY A 431 -5.97 -32.83 -9.01
CA GLY A 431 -7.28 -32.96 -8.43
C GLY A 431 -7.94 -34.35 -8.61
N LYS A 432 -7.26 -35.29 -9.29
CA LYS A 432 -7.74 -36.64 -9.46
C LYS A 432 -7.21 -37.57 -8.37
N TYR A 433 -7.89 -38.71 -8.21
CA TYR A 433 -7.53 -39.72 -7.23
C TYR A 433 -6.90 -40.93 -7.94
N TYR A 434 -5.80 -41.43 -7.39
CA TYR A 434 -5.01 -42.54 -7.92
C TYR A 434 -4.92 -43.64 -6.88
N ALA A 435 -5.10 -44.87 -7.31
CA ALA A 435 -5.03 -46.03 -6.42
C ALA A 435 -3.62 -46.17 -5.82
N ASP A 436 -3.54 -46.39 -4.52
CA ASP A 436 -2.26 -46.61 -3.82
C ASP A 436 -1.62 -47.91 -4.31
N GLY A 437 -0.30 -47.87 -4.59
CA GLY A 437 0.46 -49.02 -5.08
C GLY A 437 0.48 -49.21 -6.60
N GLU A 438 -0.22 -48.39 -7.38
CA GLU A 438 -0.14 -48.40 -8.84
C GLU A 438 1.05 -47.57 -9.31
N PRO A 439 1.71 -47.94 -10.44
CA PRO A 439 2.81 -47.17 -11.02
C PRO A 439 2.41 -45.71 -11.33
N ASP A 440 3.36 -44.80 -11.22
CA ASP A 440 3.14 -43.34 -11.32
C ASP A 440 2.70 -42.88 -12.73
N ASP A 441 2.92 -43.68 -13.74
CA ASP A 441 2.55 -43.46 -15.14
C ASP A 441 1.18 -44.05 -15.53
N SER A 442 0.41 -44.60 -14.58
CA SER A 442 -0.95 -45.06 -14.84
C SER A 442 -1.84 -43.87 -15.21
N LYS A 443 -2.20 -43.76 -16.50
CA LYS A 443 -2.94 -42.65 -17.11
C LYS A 443 -4.39 -42.49 -16.63
N ASN A 444 -4.84 -43.25 -15.64
CA ASN A 444 -6.24 -43.38 -15.28
C ASN A 444 -6.56 -42.86 -13.86
N GLY A 445 -6.17 -41.61 -13.56
CA GLY A 445 -6.71 -40.95 -12.39
C GLY A 445 -8.24 -40.79 -12.49
N ILE A 446 -8.96 -41.24 -11.46
CA ILE A 446 -10.42 -41.15 -11.40
C ILE A 446 -10.86 -39.79 -10.82
N THR A 447 -11.95 -39.26 -11.35
CA THR A 447 -12.59 -38.09 -10.77
C THR A 447 -13.63 -38.57 -9.74
N ILE A 448 -13.35 -38.31 -8.45
CA ILE A 448 -14.31 -38.55 -7.37
C ILE A 448 -14.97 -37.22 -7.04
N LYS A 449 -16.30 -37.18 -7.12
CA LYS A 449 -17.11 -36.03 -6.78
C LYS A 449 -17.51 -36.12 -5.32
N SER A 450 -17.45 -35.01 -4.59
CA SER A 450 -18.03 -34.89 -3.27
C SER A 450 -19.42 -34.25 -3.36
N LYS A 451 -20.36 -34.76 -2.61
CA LYS A 451 -21.70 -34.18 -2.45
C LYS A 451 -22.00 -34.06 -0.96
N ALA A 452 -22.35 -32.86 -0.52
CA ALA A 452 -22.82 -32.65 0.84
C ALA A 452 -24.35 -32.76 0.87
N ASP A 453 -24.85 -33.64 1.71
CA ASP A 453 -26.27 -33.79 2.03
C ASP A 453 -26.49 -33.24 3.45
N TYR A 454 -27.53 -32.46 3.62
CA TYR A 454 -27.85 -31.77 4.87
C TYR A 454 -29.16 -32.35 5.45
N THR A 455 -29.09 -32.83 6.68
CA THR A 455 -30.28 -33.41 7.37
C THR A 455 -30.58 -32.57 8.61
N SER A 456 -31.77 -31.96 8.65
CA SER A 456 -32.26 -31.19 9.78
C SER A 456 -32.78 -32.10 10.88
N LYS A 457 -32.46 -31.75 12.16
CA LYS A 457 -33.10 -32.37 13.32
C LYS A 457 -34.53 -31.89 13.44
N GLU A 458 -35.40 -32.70 14.06
CA GLU A 458 -36.82 -32.40 14.25
C GLU A 458 -37.04 -31.26 15.28
N ALA A 459 -36.22 -31.25 16.33
CA ALA A 459 -36.33 -30.23 17.38
C ALA A 459 -35.93 -28.84 16.87
N SER A 460 -36.78 -27.84 17.09
CA SER A 460 -36.47 -26.45 16.76
C SER A 460 -35.59 -25.79 17.81
N LEU A 461 -34.75 -24.87 17.35
CA LEU A 461 -33.88 -24.03 18.18
C LEU A 461 -34.67 -22.78 18.65
N THR A 462 -34.97 -22.70 19.93
CA THR A 462 -35.73 -21.58 20.51
C THR A 462 -34.90 -20.31 20.74
N ASN A 463 -33.57 -20.43 20.69
CA ASN A 463 -32.60 -19.37 20.91
C ASN A 463 -32.01 -18.79 19.61
N ALA A 464 -32.53 -19.20 18.45
CA ALA A 464 -32.12 -18.71 17.13
C ALA A 464 -33.18 -17.78 16.53
N GLU A 465 -32.74 -16.70 15.91
CA GLU A 465 -33.62 -15.71 15.28
C GLU A 465 -32.99 -15.06 14.05
N ALA A 466 -33.80 -14.56 13.12
CA ALA A 466 -33.30 -13.82 11.95
C ALA A 466 -32.62 -12.52 12.40
N ALA A 467 -31.39 -12.30 11.94
CA ALA A 467 -30.58 -11.17 12.40
C ALA A 467 -31.22 -9.80 12.11
N ASN A 468 -31.86 -9.63 10.95
CA ASN A 468 -32.52 -8.37 10.61
C ASN A 468 -33.75 -8.10 11.48
N THR A 469 -34.55 -9.12 11.79
CA THR A 469 -35.71 -9.01 12.70
C THR A 469 -35.25 -8.65 14.11
N ALA A 470 -34.21 -9.35 14.60
CA ALA A 470 -33.60 -9.09 15.90
C ALA A 470 -33.06 -7.66 16.02
N TYR A 471 -32.39 -7.19 14.98
CA TYR A 471 -31.85 -5.82 14.93
C TYR A 471 -32.98 -4.79 14.97
N THR A 472 -33.99 -4.94 14.12
CA THR A 472 -35.14 -4.01 14.07
C THR A 472 -35.87 -3.94 15.41
N ALA A 473 -36.07 -5.09 16.06
CA ALA A 473 -36.73 -5.12 17.39
C ALA A 473 -35.87 -4.45 18.47
N LEU A 474 -34.55 -4.66 18.44
CA LEU A 474 -33.62 -4.14 19.43
C LEU A 474 -33.41 -2.62 19.29
N THR A 475 -33.44 -2.11 18.05
CA THR A 475 -33.20 -0.69 17.75
C THR A 475 -34.49 0.15 17.65
N ASN A 476 -35.63 -0.45 17.94
CA ASN A 476 -36.90 0.28 17.93
C ASN A 476 -36.89 1.44 18.94
N GLY A 477 -37.13 2.66 18.45
CA GLY A 477 -37.09 3.89 19.26
C GLY A 477 -35.71 4.57 19.35
N ILE A 478 -34.66 4.00 18.74
CA ILE A 478 -33.35 4.64 18.59
C ILE A 478 -33.30 5.36 17.23
N SER A 479 -32.80 6.60 17.20
CA SER A 479 -32.73 7.34 15.94
C SER A 479 -31.72 6.73 14.98
N GLU A 480 -31.99 6.82 13.70
CA GLU A 480 -31.04 6.35 12.65
C GLU A 480 -29.68 7.05 12.74
N ALA A 481 -29.66 8.33 13.11
CA ALA A 481 -28.44 9.09 13.29
C ALA A 481 -27.57 8.54 14.44
N ASP A 482 -28.20 8.19 15.57
CA ASP A 482 -27.52 7.62 16.74
C ASP A 482 -26.99 6.21 16.41
N LEU A 483 -27.77 5.40 15.69
CA LEU A 483 -27.35 4.07 15.25
C LEU A 483 -26.16 4.14 14.27
N ASN A 484 -26.17 5.08 13.33
CA ASN A 484 -25.07 5.29 12.41
C ASN A 484 -23.80 5.73 13.14
N THR A 485 -23.91 6.64 14.09
CA THR A 485 -22.80 7.09 14.94
C THR A 485 -22.26 5.95 15.78
N TYR A 486 -23.14 5.20 16.45
CA TYR A 486 -22.76 4.02 17.21
C TYR A 486 -22.04 2.98 16.37
N THR A 487 -22.56 2.65 15.18
CA THR A 487 -21.95 1.65 14.27
C THR A 487 -20.57 2.09 13.79
N ALA A 488 -20.40 3.37 13.46
CA ALA A 488 -19.11 3.93 13.06
C ALA A 488 -18.08 3.86 14.19
N ASN A 489 -18.49 4.25 15.42
CA ASN A 489 -17.63 4.20 16.60
C ASN A 489 -17.28 2.75 16.98
N LEU A 490 -18.24 1.82 16.93
CA LEU A 490 -17.99 0.41 17.18
C LEU A 490 -17.01 -0.19 16.16
N SER A 491 -17.12 0.19 14.89
CA SER A 491 -16.15 -0.21 13.86
C SER A 491 -14.72 0.27 14.19
N THR A 492 -14.60 1.53 14.65
CA THR A 492 -13.32 2.11 15.08
C THR A 492 -12.74 1.36 16.28
N VAL A 493 -13.57 1.06 17.28
CA VAL A 493 -13.18 0.28 18.46
C VAL A 493 -12.69 -1.10 18.06
N THR A 494 -13.48 -1.83 17.27
CA THR A 494 -13.14 -3.20 16.83
C THR A 494 -11.87 -3.22 15.99
N ALA A 495 -11.69 -2.26 15.08
CA ALA A 495 -10.50 -2.17 14.24
C ALA A 495 -9.23 -1.96 15.08
N PHE A 496 -9.27 -1.11 16.09
CA PHE A 496 -8.12 -0.87 16.96
C PHE A 496 -7.81 -2.10 17.82
N GLU A 497 -8.80 -2.67 18.50
CA GLU A 497 -8.62 -3.83 19.40
C GLU A 497 -8.17 -5.11 18.66
N SER A 498 -8.50 -5.24 17.37
CA SER A 498 -8.05 -6.36 16.53
C SER A 498 -6.71 -6.13 15.84
N SER A 499 -6.10 -4.96 16.01
CA SER A 499 -4.79 -4.65 15.44
C SER A 499 -3.68 -5.38 16.21
N GLU A 500 -2.59 -5.71 15.51
CA GLU A 500 -1.44 -6.39 16.08
C GLU A 500 -0.20 -5.50 16.07
N ASP A 501 0.61 -5.61 17.13
CA ASP A 501 1.90 -4.96 17.22
C ASP A 501 2.96 -5.82 16.51
N THR A 502 3.51 -5.31 15.40
CA THR A 502 4.55 -6.03 14.64
C THR A 502 5.98 -5.63 15.03
N VAL A 503 6.14 -4.45 15.61
CA VAL A 503 7.45 -3.84 15.94
C VAL A 503 7.67 -3.73 17.44
N LEU A 504 6.61 -3.46 18.21
CA LEU A 504 6.72 -3.24 19.65
C LEU A 504 6.77 -4.56 20.41
N LYS A 505 7.58 -4.60 21.48
CA LYS A 505 7.62 -5.74 22.39
C LYS A 505 6.39 -5.71 23.30
N LYS A 506 5.98 -6.88 23.79
CA LYS A 506 4.78 -7.05 24.61
C LYS A 506 4.74 -6.18 25.90
N ASP A 507 5.89 -5.82 26.41
CA ASP A 507 6.07 -4.99 27.62
C ASP A 507 6.17 -3.48 27.33
N ASP A 508 6.10 -3.08 26.06
CA ASP A 508 6.11 -1.66 25.68
C ASP A 508 4.75 -0.99 26.03
N ASP A 509 4.82 0.17 26.66
CA ASP A 509 3.63 0.91 27.13
C ASP A 509 2.72 1.45 26.01
N TYR A 510 3.21 1.44 24.78
CA TYR A 510 2.48 1.91 23.60
C TYR A 510 1.94 0.78 22.72
N THR A 511 1.92 -0.46 23.22
CA THR A 511 1.24 -1.56 22.53
C THR A 511 -0.27 -1.34 22.47
N ILE A 512 -0.91 -1.90 21.46
CA ILE A 512 -2.37 -1.86 21.29
C ILE A 512 -3.06 -2.31 22.59
N SER A 513 -2.60 -3.43 23.17
CA SER A 513 -3.16 -3.97 24.41
C SER A 513 -3.05 -3.02 25.60
N LYS A 514 -1.88 -2.37 25.78
CA LYS A 514 -1.66 -1.42 26.86
C LYS A 514 -2.48 -0.14 26.72
N LEU A 515 -2.58 0.37 25.50
CA LEU A 515 -3.39 1.56 25.20
C LEU A 515 -4.89 1.26 25.34
N THR A 516 -5.35 0.07 24.95
CA THR A 516 -6.73 -0.40 25.22
C THR A 516 -7.02 -0.43 26.71
N GLU A 517 -6.15 -1.08 27.50
CA GLU A 517 -6.28 -1.15 28.97
C GLU A 517 -6.34 0.24 29.61
N ALA A 518 -5.48 1.17 29.16
CA ALA A 518 -5.46 2.54 29.66
C ALA A 518 -6.76 3.30 29.39
N VAL A 519 -7.35 3.16 28.19
CA VAL A 519 -8.63 3.79 27.84
C VAL A 519 -9.78 3.17 28.64
N HIS A 520 -9.82 1.84 28.79
CA HIS A 520 -10.85 1.17 29.60
C HIS A 520 -10.81 1.62 31.06
N SER A 521 -9.61 1.67 31.65
CA SER A 521 -9.43 2.14 33.03
C SER A 521 -9.80 3.62 33.18
N ALA A 522 -9.42 4.45 32.18
CA ALA A 522 -9.78 5.87 32.18
C ALA A 522 -11.30 6.08 32.16
N TYR A 523 -12.02 5.28 31.37
CA TYR A 523 -13.48 5.34 31.34
C TYR A 523 -14.11 4.83 32.64
N ALA A 524 -13.65 3.67 33.13
CA ALA A 524 -14.26 3.01 34.29
C ALA A 524 -14.01 3.77 35.61
N ASP A 525 -12.77 4.23 35.83
CA ASP A 525 -12.31 4.70 37.15
C ASP A 525 -12.31 6.23 37.28
N ASN A 526 -12.37 6.97 36.17
CA ASN A 526 -12.14 8.42 36.15
C ASN A 526 -13.31 9.25 35.56
N GLY A 527 -14.54 8.75 35.63
CA GLY A 527 -15.73 9.53 35.26
C GLY A 527 -16.15 9.40 33.80
N GLY A 528 -16.07 8.23 33.23
CA GLY A 528 -16.58 7.93 31.88
C GLY A 528 -15.85 8.66 30.78
N LYS A 529 -16.56 9.26 29.85
CA LYS A 529 -15.98 10.02 28.72
C LYS A 529 -15.04 11.13 29.17
N ALA A 530 -15.31 11.80 30.29
CA ALA A 530 -14.44 12.85 30.83
C ALA A 530 -13.09 12.29 31.27
N GLY A 531 -13.04 11.08 31.85
CA GLY A 531 -11.81 10.38 32.19
C GLY A 531 -10.95 10.05 30.96
N VAL A 532 -11.58 9.58 29.88
CA VAL A 532 -10.90 9.34 28.60
C VAL A 532 -10.36 10.64 27.99
N GLN A 533 -11.12 11.73 28.03
CA GLN A 533 -10.66 13.04 27.58
C GLN A 533 -9.48 13.55 28.44
N ALA A 534 -9.50 13.30 29.75
CA ALA A 534 -8.39 13.64 30.64
C ALA A 534 -7.12 12.82 30.31
N LEU A 535 -7.26 11.53 30.01
CA LEU A 535 -6.15 10.68 29.55
C LEU A 535 -5.55 11.21 28.23
N ILE A 536 -6.38 11.53 27.24
CA ILE A 536 -5.95 12.05 25.94
C ILE A 536 -5.26 13.41 26.08
N SER A 537 -5.82 14.30 26.89
CA SER A 537 -5.31 15.67 27.11
C SER A 537 -4.18 15.77 28.12
N GLY A 538 -3.85 14.70 28.85
CA GLY A 538 -2.85 14.69 29.91
C GLY A 538 -3.22 15.54 31.12
N THR A 539 -4.52 15.63 31.46
CA THR A 539 -5.05 16.46 32.55
C THR A 539 -5.63 15.63 33.68
N GLY A 540 -6.05 16.26 34.77
CA GLY A 540 -6.68 15.58 35.91
C GLY A 540 -5.82 14.52 36.54
N ALA A 541 -6.33 13.28 36.64
CA ALA A 541 -5.61 12.13 37.20
C ALA A 541 -4.35 11.73 36.39
N TYR A 542 -4.26 12.18 35.15
CA TYR A 542 -3.18 11.87 34.22
C TYR A 542 -2.16 13.03 34.07
N ALA A 543 -2.37 14.14 34.79
CA ALA A 543 -1.40 15.21 34.86
C ALA A 543 -0.18 14.75 35.68
N SER A 544 1.02 14.75 35.11
CA SER A 544 2.26 14.54 35.86
C SER A 544 3.23 15.66 35.56
N GLY A 545 3.82 16.23 36.61
CA GLY A 545 4.75 17.35 36.50
C GLY A 545 4.06 18.71 36.40
N SER A 546 4.84 19.73 36.04
CA SER A 546 4.39 21.14 35.94
C SER A 546 3.72 21.48 34.61
N ASP A 547 3.79 20.59 33.62
CA ASP A 547 3.28 20.82 32.26
C ASP A 547 2.41 19.65 31.77
N ALA A 548 1.10 19.78 31.97
CA ALA A 548 0.12 18.77 31.56
C ALA A 548 0.08 18.55 30.02
N ALA A 549 0.54 19.53 29.24
CA ALA A 549 0.60 19.42 27.79
C ALA A 549 1.62 18.35 27.33
N ASP A 550 2.71 18.18 28.05
CA ASP A 550 3.74 17.18 27.72
C ASP A 550 3.28 15.73 27.98
N ASN A 551 2.26 15.56 28.83
CA ASN A 551 1.68 14.26 29.15
C ASN A 551 0.48 13.88 28.29
N SER A 552 -0.04 14.82 27.49
CA SER A 552 -1.10 14.52 26.53
C SER A 552 -0.64 13.49 25.48
N TYR A 553 -1.57 12.75 24.93
CA TYR A 553 -1.25 11.84 23.84
C TYR A 553 -0.62 12.60 22.65
N ALA A 554 -1.13 13.80 22.32
CA ALA A 554 -0.55 14.65 21.28
C ALA A 554 0.88 15.10 21.62
N GLY A 555 1.16 15.50 22.87
CA GLY A 555 2.50 15.85 23.34
C GLY A 555 3.48 14.69 23.26
N ARG A 556 3.04 13.48 23.68
CA ARG A 556 3.85 12.24 23.55
C ARG A 556 4.12 11.88 22.10
N VAL A 557 3.12 12.02 21.21
CA VAL A 557 3.32 11.83 19.76
C VAL A 557 4.40 12.78 19.24
N SER A 558 4.35 14.07 19.62
CA SER A 558 5.35 15.05 19.23
C SER A 558 6.76 14.67 19.73
N ALA A 559 6.87 14.23 20.98
CA ALA A 559 8.15 13.78 21.55
C ALA A 559 8.71 12.55 20.84
N LEU A 560 7.87 11.54 20.56
CA LEU A 560 8.25 10.34 19.82
C LEU A 560 8.66 10.65 18.37
N THR A 561 7.95 11.58 17.72
CA THR A 561 8.29 12.04 16.37
C THR A 561 9.67 12.72 16.36
N THR A 562 9.96 13.57 17.34
CA THR A 562 11.28 14.20 17.49
C THR A 562 12.37 13.16 17.77
N ALA A 563 12.10 12.18 18.63
CA ALA A 563 13.02 11.09 18.92
C ALA A 563 13.31 10.22 17.67
N ALA A 564 12.27 9.93 16.87
CA ALA A 564 12.41 9.22 15.60
C ALA A 564 13.29 10.00 14.61
N GLN A 565 13.11 11.33 14.52
CA GLN A 565 13.93 12.18 13.66
C GLN A 565 15.40 12.19 14.10
N THR A 566 15.67 12.34 15.40
CA THR A 566 17.06 12.29 15.92
C THR A 566 17.71 10.93 15.63
N ALA A 567 16.94 9.84 15.78
CA ALA A 567 17.42 8.51 15.40
C ALA A 567 17.67 8.41 13.89
N GLN A 568 16.79 8.98 13.05
CA GLN A 568 16.96 9.02 11.60
C GLN A 568 18.22 9.79 11.18
N GLU A 569 18.50 10.91 11.80
CA GLU A 569 19.76 11.66 11.58
C GLU A 569 21.00 10.78 11.86
N THR A 570 20.92 9.90 12.87
CA THR A 570 22.00 8.94 13.17
C THR A 570 22.11 7.84 12.11
N VAL A 571 20.98 7.35 11.60
CA VAL A 571 20.93 6.41 10.46
C VAL A 571 21.58 7.05 9.24
N ASP A 572 21.18 8.27 8.90
CA ASP A 572 21.66 8.99 7.71
C ASP A 572 23.15 9.25 7.79
N LYS A 573 23.63 9.71 8.95
CA LYS A 573 25.05 9.96 9.22
C LYS A 573 25.92 8.70 9.10
N ASN A 574 25.37 7.54 9.36
CA ASN A 574 26.08 6.26 9.29
C ASN A 574 25.65 5.42 8.08
N SER A 575 25.09 6.04 7.05
CA SER A 575 24.54 5.35 5.87
C SER A 575 25.57 4.50 5.12
N ILE A 576 26.84 4.86 5.18
CA ILE A 576 27.98 4.13 4.59
C ILE A 576 28.06 2.68 5.08
N VAL A 577 27.65 2.41 6.31
CA VAL A 577 27.70 1.05 6.90
C VAL A 577 26.41 0.25 6.70
N LYS A 578 25.44 0.77 5.94
CA LYS A 578 24.13 0.16 5.71
C LYS A 578 24.22 -1.28 5.21
N ASP A 579 25.04 -1.49 4.17
CA ASP A 579 25.18 -2.83 3.54
C ASP A 579 25.87 -3.80 4.52
N LEU A 580 26.86 -3.34 5.28
CA LEU A 580 27.51 -4.11 6.33
C LEU A 580 26.51 -4.44 7.46
N ALA A 581 25.62 -3.52 7.80
CA ALA A 581 24.57 -3.71 8.82
C ALA A 581 23.51 -4.74 8.41
N ALA A 582 23.30 -4.93 7.10
CA ALA A 582 22.40 -5.94 6.57
C ALA A 582 22.88 -7.37 6.82
N ILE A 583 24.20 -7.58 6.95
CA ILE A 583 24.80 -8.89 7.30
C ILE A 583 24.62 -9.11 8.80
N LYS A 584 23.72 -10.04 9.17
CA LYS A 584 23.32 -10.26 10.58
C LYS A 584 24.37 -11.05 11.38
N ASP A 585 25.04 -12.03 10.73
CA ASP A 585 26.09 -12.81 11.38
C ASP A 585 27.44 -12.12 11.22
N THR A 586 27.85 -11.41 12.27
CA THR A 586 29.12 -10.67 12.33
C THR A 586 30.37 -11.58 12.42
N ASN A 587 30.19 -12.88 12.65
CA ASN A 587 31.30 -13.84 12.65
C ASN A 587 31.50 -14.52 11.27
N SER A 588 30.57 -14.30 10.33
CA SER A 588 30.65 -14.89 8.98
C SER A 588 31.86 -14.36 8.20
N GLU A 589 32.38 -15.19 7.29
CA GLU A 589 33.45 -14.78 6.37
C GLU A 589 32.97 -13.67 5.43
N GLU A 590 31.68 -13.66 5.08
CA GLU A 590 31.04 -12.58 4.29
C GLU A 590 31.14 -11.24 5.03
N TYR A 591 30.80 -11.19 6.30
CA TYR A 591 30.91 -9.98 7.12
C TYR A 591 32.35 -9.47 7.21
N LYS A 592 33.31 -10.36 7.52
CA LYS A 592 34.74 -10.01 7.62
C LYS A 592 35.31 -9.47 6.32
N ALA A 593 34.94 -10.10 5.19
CA ALA A 593 35.35 -9.65 3.85
C ALA A 593 34.76 -8.27 3.51
N ALA A 594 33.46 -8.05 3.82
CA ALA A 594 32.79 -6.77 3.60
C ALA A 594 33.39 -5.66 4.49
N LEU A 595 33.69 -5.96 5.76
CA LEU A 595 34.33 -5.03 6.69
C LEU A 595 35.74 -4.65 6.23
N SER A 596 36.55 -5.61 5.78
CA SER A 596 37.90 -5.35 5.28
C SER A 596 37.87 -4.49 4.03
N LYS A 597 36.98 -4.81 3.08
CA LYS A 597 36.80 -4.03 1.85
C LYS A 597 36.38 -2.59 2.16
N LEU A 598 35.42 -2.39 3.05
CA LEU A 598 34.97 -1.06 3.45
C LEU A 598 36.08 -0.27 4.16
N ALA A 599 36.93 -0.94 4.96
CA ALA A 599 38.08 -0.31 5.62
C ALA A 599 39.10 0.22 4.60
N ASP A 600 39.39 -0.55 3.54
CA ASP A 600 40.28 -0.12 2.45
C ASP A 600 39.69 1.08 1.70
N GLU A 601 38.38 1.10 1.43
CA GLU A 601 37.67 2.21 0.79
C GLU A 601 37.68 3.49 1.66
N VAL A 602 37.46 3.33 2.96
CA VAL A 602 37.51 4.41 3.96
C VAL A 602 38.91 5.04 4.01
N ASP A 603 39.94 4.23 4.09
CA ASP A 603 41.32 4.72 4.15
C ASP A 603 41.78 5.36 2.84
N ALA A 604 41.32 4.85 1.68
CA ALA A 604 41.56 5.48 0.38
C ALA A 604 40.83 6.85 0.28
N ALA A 605 39.60 6.95 0.77
CA ALA A 605 38.86 8.21 0.80
C ALA A 605 39.51 9.25 1.72
N TYR A 606 40.11 8.84 2.83
CA TYR A 606 40.90 9.71 3.70
C TYR A 606 42.11 10.30 2.96
N ASP A 607 42.88 9.48 2.26
CA ASP A 607 44.03 9.93 1.46
C ASP A 607 43.60 10.94 0.37
N LEU A 608 42.48 10.65 -0.31
CA LEU A 608 41.93 11.57 -1.30
C LEU A 608 41.45 12.90 -0.69
N SER A 609 40.76 12.82 0.45
CA SER A 609 40.29 14.01 1.18
C SER A 609 41.43 14.93 1.60
N SER A 610 42.53 14.37 2.06
CA SER A 610 43.71 15.12 2.51
C SER A 610 44.47 15.80 1.37
N SER A 611 44.36 15.27 0.15
CA SER A 611 45.03 15.79 -1.08
C SER A 611 44.11 16.56 -2.02
N ALA A 612 42.79 16.55 -1.81
CA ALA A 612 41.82 17.19 -2.70
C ALA A 612 41.91 18.71 -2.70
N GLN A 613 41.81 19.32 -3.89
CA GLN A 613 41.67 20.75 -4.08
C GLN A 613 40.20 21.10 -4.32
N TYR A 614 39.75 22.26 -3.80
CA TYR A 614 38.38 22.72 -3.95
C TYR A 614 38.29 24.09 -4.62
N ASN A 615 37.21 24.32 -5.35
CA ASN A 615 36.92 25.57 -6.04
C ASN A 615 36.19 26.52 -5.11
N THR A 616 36.84 27.55 -4.61
CA THR A 616 36.26 28.54 -3.67
C THR A 616 35.14 29.36 -4.29
N ASP A 617 35.16 29.56 -5.63
CA ASP A 617 34.13 30.31 -6.38
C ASP A 617 32.95 29.45 -6.84
N ALA A 618 32.98 28.15 -6.55
CA ALA A 618 31.85 27.29 -6.77
C ALA A 618 30.84 27.44 -5.60
N SER A 619 29.55 27.40 -5.92
CA SER A 619 28.50 27.51 -4.93
C SER A 619 27.61 26.26 -4.99
N LYS A 620 27.54 25.53 -3.89
CA LYS A 620 26.62 24.39 -3.70
C LYS A 620 25.52 24.79 -2.71
N ILE A 621 24.29 24.57 -3.10
CA ILE A 621 23.12 24.64 -2.22
C ILE A 621 22.67 23.20 -2.03
N ASP A 622 22.66 22.76 -0.78
CA ASP A 622 22.31 21.38 -0.45
C ASP A 622 20.79 21.18 -0.50
N GLY A 623 20.36 19.96 -0.83
CA GLY A 623 18.96 19.56 -0.83
C GLY A 623 18.37 19.69 0.57
N LYS A 624 17.10 20.07 0.65
CA LYS A 624 16.39 20.21 1.92
C LYS A 624 15.02 19.57 1.85
N ASP A 625 14.63 18.96 2.95
CA ASP A 625 13.28 18.47 3.15
C ASP A 625 12.31 19.61 3.46
N ALA A 626 11.06 19.41 3.07
CA ALA A 626 9.98 20.25 3.57
C ALA A 626 9.67 19.89 5.03
N GLU A 627 9.34 20.89 5.82
CA GLU A 627 8.89 20.75 7.19
C GLU A 627 7.60 21.54 7.40
N ILE A 628 6.54 20.81 7.80
CA ILE A 628 5.26 21.43 8.19
C ILE A 628 4.88 20.99 9.61
N GLU A 629 4.08 21.80 10.27
CA GLU A 629 3.45 21.48 11.55
C GLU A 629 1.93 21.54 11.34
N LEU A 630 1.25 20.40 11.51
CA LEU A 630 -0.20 20.30 11.42
C LEU A 630 -0.75 20.00 12.82
N ASN A 631 -1.56 20.93 13.34
CA ASN A 631 -2.15 20.83 14.70
C ASN A 631 -1.09 20.62 15.82
N GLY A 632 0.09 21.21 15.66
CA GLY A 632 1.20 21.07 16.62
C GLY A 632 2.09 19.85 16.38
N VAL A 633 1.75 18.97 15.44
CA VAL A 633 2.57 17.81 15.07
C VAL A 633 3.44 18.15 13.87
N LYS A 634 4.72 17.84 13.98
CA LYS A 634 5.73 18.05 12.94
C LYS A 634 5.70 16.90 11.92
N TYR A 635 5.75 17.25 10.65
CA TYR A 635 5.90 16.33 9.52
C TYR A 635 7.02 16.83 8.62
N THR A 636 7.85 15.89 8.17
CA THR A 636 8.95 16.17 7.22
C THR A 636 8.77 15.28 5.97
N GLY A 637 9.28 15.75 4.84
CA GLY A 637 9.22 15.00 3.59
C GLY A 637 10.15 15.58 2.52
N ALA A 638 10.67 14.70 1.68
CA ALA A 638 11.56 15.08 0.57
C ALA A 638 10.87 15.97 -0.49
N SER A 639 9.56 16.03 -0.50
CA SER A 639 8.78 16.89 -1.39
C SER A 639 7.90 17.88 -0.61
N ASN A 640 7.40 18.90 -1.31
CA ASN A 640 6.47 19.88 -0.72
C ASN A 640 5.03 19.34 -0.57
N SER A 641 4.78 18.07 -0.89
CA SER A 641 3.46 17.44 -0.84
C SER A 641 3.37 16.44 0.30
N PHE A 642 2.35 16.58 1.13
CA PHE A 642 2.07 15.72 2.28
C PHE A 642 0.67 15.11 2.17
N ASN A 643 0.56 13.83 2.45
CA ASN A 643 -0.73 13.16 2.59
C ASN A 643 -0.90 12.75 4.06
N ILE A 644 -1.74 13.48 4.78
CA ILE A 644 -1.91 13.33 6.22
C ILE A 644 -3.41 13.20 6.53
N ASN A 645 -3.83 12.06 7.03
CA ASN A 645 -5.21 11.79 7.45
C ASN A 645 -6.27 12.23 6.41
N GLY A 646 -6.02 11.86 5.15
CA GLY A 646 -6.92 12.19 4.04
C GLY A 646 -6.83 13.62 3.51
N LEU A 647 -5.92 14.44 4.04
CA LEU A 647 -5.58 15.75 3.49
C LEU A 647 -4.33 15.64 2.61
N ASN A 648 -4.43 16.13 1.38
CA ASN A 648 -3.28 16.37 0.53
C ASN A 648 -2.90 17.85 0.64
N ILE A 649 -1.78 18.10 1.28
CA ILE A 649 -1.26 19.44 1.57
C ILE A 649 -0.05 19.66 0.68
N THR A 650 -0.03 20.76 -0.07
CA THR A 650 1.17 21.21 -0.79
C THR A 650 1.65 22.53 -0.18
N ALA A 651 2.85 22.51 0.39
CA ALA A 651 3.53 23.69 0.91
C ALA A 651 4.12 24.51 -0.26
N LEU A 652 3.75 25.77 -0.40
CA LEU A 652 4.18 26.65 -1.49
C LEU A 652 5.28 27.62 -1.04
N SER A 653 5.14 28.17 0.15
CA SER A 653 6.11 29.09 0.75
C SER A 653 6.03 29.07 2.28
N LYS A 654 7.12 29.51 2.90
CA LYS A 654 7.26 29.68 4.36
C LYS A 654 6.46 30.88 4.89
#